data_42fcadadcec224613a39e14237a8805a
#
_entry.id   42fcadadcec224613a39e14237a8805a
#
_cell.length_a   1.000
_cell.length_b   1.000
_cell.length_c   1.000
_cell.angle_alpha   90.00
_cell.angle_beta   90.00
_cell.angle_gamma   90.00
#
_symmetry.space_group_name_H-M   'P 1'
#
loop_
_entity.id
_entity.type
_entity.pdbx_description
1 polymer ?
#
loop_
_entity_poly.entity_id
_entity_poly.type
_entity_poly.pdbx_seq_one_letter_code
_entity_poly.pdbx_strand_id
1 'polypeptide(L)'
;MRNKSRMRHLWMMVLCLLMGGATIMQGATTDDTTQATEKQPAFPGAEGFGRYVTGGRGGNVYHVSNLNDSGTGSLRWALEQAGAKTIVFDVSGTIHLESALNIGGNVTIAGQTAPGDGICVADYPCAIKGNNVIVRYMRFRLGNKNVLLNGADGWDGFGALDQQDIIIDHCSVSWSIDECLSVLGNKNTTVQWCLVAQSLVESGHTKGAHGYGGNWGGSGASFHHNLLVHHTSRTPRLGPRFTTQLDERMDMRNNVIYNFGGNGCYGGEGMKVNIVNNYYKPGPGTPTDKKGRRIAGLGIRNNKYIEDYPDYAPTLHLWGKYFVEGNVNSKYADVTNDNWTYGIYNQINASDCDGTYTQTTKDTIRLSAPIPYVVTTTHTATQAYERVLDYAGASLSRDSFDDLMVSDTRNGVATYTGDGLSRGFINSQDDNKPAGASSSWSAWPTLNSGAAPTDSDGDGMPDAWETANGLNPNDAADGALVAENGYTNVENYINSLVETITTNQNAGGTMTGDKETVQQVTDYEISALTSNGDWTFQHGLSIRESGEPAVVSKTNYLKFSRNHQYTVELPDGVTIERVTITGNLNLDAGTAYLKELNGKTYSATDYVFPNRLANDDRSYTITLETPATGVLTFTPSGDGQVGWMLVLHTEKAEEEPASDVVTKTVTGTITLPFYEGSTDFAVLYSSEVEGMMTASVNLGSALGCSAKRIVNNAPFDEISTTENKASGATSANALTITLATSADDVQFKPSSISFNACKIGTDGGKFDLSLDGTKLYSAVEPNRNRDTDGFYSSYNKQLSSSFATEHKFVYNIYALKDKCLGLGSIVITGELTYTVKLLKGDVNADGQIDISDVVALVNCILTDNANNIHLELADMDDDECIDISDVVSLVNLILNQ
;
A
#
# COMPACT_ATOMS: atom_id res chain seq x y z
N MET A 1 16.45 -37.63 -13.92
CA MET A 1 15.98 -38.25 -15.16
C MET A 1 14.47 -38.10 -15.42
N ARG A 2 13.64 -37.77 -14.45
CA ARG A 2 12.19 -37.52 -14.67
C ARG A 2 11.89 -36.19 -15.36
N ASN A 3 12.70 -35.17 -15.17
CA ASN A 3 12.45 -33.84 -15.78
C ASN A 3 12.76 -33.76 -17.29
N LYS A 4 13.67 -34.59 -17.80
CA LYS A 4 13.95 -34.60 -19.26
C LYS A 4 12.81 -35.22 -20.09
N SER A 5 11.98 -36.06 -19.49
CA SER A 5 10.83 -36.69 -20.17
C SER A 5 9.66 -35.70 -20.31
N ARG A 6 9.40 -34.84 -19.30
CA ARG A 6 8.34 -33.83 -19.39
C ARG A 6 8.63 -32.72 -20.42
N MET A 7 9.90 -32.26 -20.45
CA MET A 7 10.32 -31.24 -21.42
C MET A 7 10.22 -31.73 -22.88
N ARG A 8 10.48 -33.01 -23.15
CA ARG A 8 10.32 -33.59 -24.49
C ARG A 8 8.85 -33.72 -24.92
N HIS A 9 7.94 -33.95 -23.99
CA HIS A 9 6.51 -34.01 -24.28
C HIS A 9 5.90 -32.62 -24.50
N LEU A 10 6.36 -31.59 -23.80
CA LEU A 10 5.95 -30.20 -23.98
C LEU A 10 6.34 -29.68 -25.37
N TRP A 11 7.60 -29.87 -25.79
CA TRP A 11 8.07 -29.50 -27.13
C TRP A 11 7.33 -30.25 -28.25
N MET A 12 6.94 -31.50 -27.99
CA MET A 12 6.16 -32.27 -28.95
C MET A 12 4.72 -31.82 -29.07
N MET A 13 4.09 -31.33 -27.95
CA MET A 13 2.75 -30.75 -27.99
C MET A 13 2.72 -29.38 -28.70
N VAL A 14 3.67 -28.51 -28.42
CA VAL A 14 3.77 -27.19 -29.12
C VAL A 14 4.04 -27.40 -30.60
N LEU A 15 4.85 -28.36 -31.00
CA LEU A 15 5.14 -28.65 -32.42
C LEU A 15 3.94 -29.33 -33.12
N CYS A 16 3.13 -30.12 -32.39
CA CYS A 16 1.92 -30.75 -32.96
C CYS A 16 0.76 -29.75 -33.14
N LEU A 17 0.65 -28.72 -32.31
CA LEU A 17 -0.34 -27.65 -32.46
C LEU A 17 -0.04 -26.72 -33.64
N LEU A 18 1.24 -26.58 -34.02
CA LEU A 18 1.65 -25.79 -35.18
C LEU A 18 1.40 -26.49 -36.54
N MET A 19 1.05 -27.79 -36.56
CA MET A 19 0.84 -28.53 -37.81
C MET A 19 -0.60 -29.04 -38.03
N GLY A 20 -1.53 -28.73 -37.15
CA GLY A 20 -2.91 -29.22 -37.21
C GLY A 20 -3.93 -28.09 -37.39
N GLY A 21 -4.10 -27.59 -38.60
CA GLY A 21 -5.22 -26.69 -38.93
C GLY A 21 -6.55 -27.41 -38.79
N ALA A 22 -7.25 -27.24 -37.66
CA ALA A 22 -8.62 -27.66 -37.48
C ALA A 22 -9.47 -26.40 -37.23
N THR A 23 -10.33 -26.11 -38.21
CA THR A 23 -11.40 -25.11 -38.07
C THR A 23 -12.33 -25.53 -36.92
N ILE A 24 -12.26 -24.84 -35.81
CA ILE A 24 -13.25 -24.90 -34.72
C ILE A 24 -14.24 -23.75 -34.95
N MET A 25 -15.53 -24.11 -35.14
CA MET A 25 -16.62 -23.13 -35.14
C MET A 25 -16.66 -22.43 -33.77
N GLN A 26 -16.48 -21.12 -33.77
CA GLN A 26 -16.72 -20.25 -32.64
C GLN A 26 -18.22 -20.28 -32.28
N GLY A 27 -18.49 -20.85 -31.12
CA GLY A 27 -19.70 -20.48 -30.38
C GLY A 27 -19.36 -19.17 -29.68
N ALA A 28 -20.08 -18.11 -29.95
CA ALA A 28 -19.94 -16.83 -29.24
C ALA A 28 -20.30 -17.05 -27.78
N THR A 29 -19.32 -17.07 -26.94
CA THR A 29 -19.51 -16.84 -25.50
C THR A 29 -19.53 -15.32 -25.30
N THR A 30 -20.60 -14.81 -24.75
CA THR A 30 -20.74 -13.39 -24.36
C THR A 30 -19.80 -13.16 -23.19
N ASP A 31 -18.71 -12.44 -23.45
CA ASP A 31 -17.82 -11.93 -22.41
C ASP A 31 -18.57 -10.90 -21.56
N ASP A 32 -18.68 -11.21 -20.29
CA ASP A 32 -19.07 -10.28 -19.23
C ASP A 32 -17.80 -9.46 -18.91
N THR A 33 -17.65 -8.31 -19.57
CA THR A 33 -16.50 -7.43 -19.32
C THR A 33 -16.64 -6.79 -17.93
N THR A 34 -16.17 -7.50 -16.91
CA THR A 34 -16.09 -6.99 -15.55
C THR A 34 -14.66 -6.48 -15.27
N GLN A 35 -14.51 -5.17 -15.10
CA GLN A 35 -13.25 -4.61 -14.67
C GLN A 35 -13.16 -4.69 -13.13
N ALA A 36 -12.15 -5.38 -12.63
CA ALA A 36 -11.93 -5.49 -11.19
C ALA A 36 -11.23 -4.20 -10.68
N THR A 37 -11.93 -3.40 -9.89
CA THR A 37 -11.34 -2.22 -9.23
C THR A 37 -11.06 -2.51 -7.77
N GLU A 38 -9.99 -1.94 -7.21
CA GLU A 38 -9.75 -2.03 -5.78
C GLU A 38 -10.93 -1.43 -5.01
N LYS A 39 -11.43 -2.17 -4.01
CA LYS A 39 -12.45 -1.66 -3.08
C LYS A 39 -11.91 -0.43 -2.35
N GLN A 40 -12.76 0.60 -2.18
CA GLN A 40 -12.37 1.86 -1.54
C GLN A 40 -11.83 1.64 -0.13
N PRO A 41 -10.57 2.00 0.19
CA PRO A 41 -10.04 1.90 1.54
C PRO A 41 -10.80 2.78 2.56
N ALA A 42 -10.69 2.45 3.84
CA ALA A 42 -11.28 3.23 4.93
C ALA A 42 -10.79 4.70 4.91
N PHE A 43 -9.50 4.89 4.68
CA PHE A 43 -8.82 6.18 4.50
C PHE A 43 -7.45 5.93 3.83
N PRO A 44 -6.78 6.95 3.27
CA PRO A 44 -5.41 6.80 2.78
C PRO A 44 -4.48 6.28 3.88
N GLY A 45 -3.77 5.18 3.63
CA GLY A 45 -2.93 4.51 4.64
C GLY A 45 -3.67 3.49 5.52
N ALA A 46 -4.94 3.19 5.27
CA ALA A 46 -5.61 2.04 5.86
C ALA A 46 -5.06 0.74 5.24
N GLU A 47 -4.63 -0.21 6.07
CA GLU A 47 -3.97 -1.43 5.64
C GLU A 47 -4.52 -2.67 6.38
N GLY A 48 -4.19 -3.88 5.90
CA GLY A 48 -4.58 -5.13 6.53
C GLY A 48 -6.07 -5.47 6.38
N PHE A 49 -6.52 -6.48 7.11
CA PHE A 49 -7.89 -7.02 6.98
C PHE A 49 -9.02 -6.02 7.26
N GLY A 50 -8.77 -4.97 8.06
CA GLY A 50 -9.71 -3.87 8.29
C GLY A 50 -9.62 -2.73 7.26
N ARG A 51 -8.83 -2.88 6.18
CA ARG A 51 -8.57 -1.83 5.19
C ARG A 51 -9.82 -1.21 4.59
N TYR A 52 -10.88 -2.01 4.40
CA TYR A 52 -12.08 -1.60 3.66
C TYR A 52 -13.28 -1.27 4.53
N VAL A 53 -13.05 -1.01 5.81
CA VAL A 53 -14.07 -0.55 6.75
C VAL A 53 -14.59 0.84 6.34
N THR A 54 -15.90 1.04 6.34
CA THR A 54 -16.51 2.30 5.93
C THR A 54 -16.81 3.24 7.10
N GLY A 55 -16.92 2.70 8.32
CA GLY A 55 -17.21 3.51 9.51
C GLY A 55 -18.49 4.33 9.39
N GLY A 56 -18.36 5.63 9.55
CA GLY A 56 -19.47 6.59 9.45
C GLY A 56 -19.67 7.19 8.06
N ARG A 57 -19.00 6.69 7.01
CA ARG A 57 -19.05 7.26 5.65
C ARG A 57 -20.47 7.53 5.17
N GLY A 58 -20.73 8.77 4.69
CA GLY A 58 -22.04 9.19 4.21
C GLY A 58 -23.11 9.39 5.30
N GLY A 59 -22.74 9.24 6.58
CA GLY A 59 -23.62 9.51 7.71
C GLY A 59 -23.55 10.95 8.21
N ASN A 60 -24.28 11.23 9.30
CA ASN A 60 -24.28 12.55 9.93
C ASN A 60 -22.95 12.84 10.64
N VAL A 61 -22.56 14.10 10.68
CA VAL A 61 -21.43 14.57 11.47
C VAL A 61 -21.90 15.07 12.84
N TYR A 62 -21.17 14.72 13.90
CA TYR A 62 -21.45 15.18 15.27
C TYR A 62 -20.20 15.78 15.88
N HIS A 63 -20.35 17.00 16.43
CA HIS A 63 -19.28 17.75 17.07
C HIS A 63 -19.20 17.47 18.56
N VAL A 64 -18.02 17.08 19.03
CA VAL A 64 -17.71 17.03 20.46
C VAL A 64 -17.17 18.39 20.86
N SER A 65 -18.01 19.19 21.50
CA SER A 65 -17.73 20.58 21.85
C SER A 65 -17.39 20.81 23.33
N ASN A 66 -17.40 19.73 24.14
CA ASN A 66 -17.03 19.79 25.55
C ASN A 66 -16.44 18.45 26.03
N LEU A 67 -15.77 18.48 27.19
CA LEU A 67 -15.09 17.34 27.80
C LEU A 67 -15.91 16.63 28.88
N ASN A 68 -17.20 16.89 28.97
CA ASN A 68 -18.07 16.24 29.96
C ASN A 68 -18.24 14.75 29.61
N ASP A 69 -18.50 13.91 30.65
CA ASP A 69 -18.82 12.50 30.45
C ASP A 69 -20.09 12.32 29.62
N SER A 70 -21.10 13.18 29.82
CA SER A 70 -22.42 13.05 29.25
C SER A 70 -23.08 14.40 28.94
N GLY A 71 -24.23 14.39 28.29
CA GLY A 71 -24.98 15.58 27.88
C GLY A 71 -24.61 16.06 26.47
N THR A 72 -25.39 16.97 25.93
CA THR A 72 -25.23 17.48 24.56
C THR A 72 -23.82 18.00 24.31
N GLY A 73 -23.22 17.61 23.18
CA GLY A 73 -21.86 17.98 22.80
C GLY A 73 -20.76 17.18 23.48
N SER A 74 -21.07 16.16 24.31
CA SER A 74 -20.07 15.22 24.81
C SER A 74 -19.83 14.07 23.85
N LEU A 75 -18.70 13.36 23.99
CA LEU A 75 -18.39 12.18 23.17
C LEU A 75 -19.46 11.08 23.34
N ARG A 76 -19.91 10.82 24.55
CA ARG A 76 -20.99 9.85 24.85
C ARG A 76 -22.28 10.22 24.12
N TRP A 77 -22.70 11.48 24.20
CA TRP A 77 -23.87 11.96 23.49
C TRP A 77 -23.76 11.74 21.96
N ALA A 78 -22.60 12.06 21.36
CA ALA A 78 -22.38 11.86 19.94
C ALA A 78 -22.44 10.37 19.53
N LEU A 79 -21.86 9.47 20.35
CA LEU A 79 -21.93 8.03 20.13
C LEU A 79 -23.34 7.45 20.24
N GLU A 80 -24.21 8.02 21.07
CA GLU A 80 -25.61 7.60 21.29
C GLU A 80 -26.56 8.02 20.16
N GLN A 81 -26.14 8.90 19.25
CA GLN A 81 -26.98 9.30 18.12
C GLN A 81 -27.22 8.11 17.17
N ALA A 82 -28.39 8.09 16.52
CA ALA A 82 -28.78 7.01 15.63
C ALA A 82 -28.09 7.13 14.24
N GLY A 83 -28.00 6.02 13.52
CA GLY A 83 -27.49 5.94 12.14
C GLY A 83 -25.96 5.95 12.04
N ALA A 84 -25.46 5.93 10.79
CA ALA A 84 -24.05 6.09 10.50
C ALA A 84 -23.60 7.52 10.88
N LYS A 85 -22.39 7.64 11.44
CA LYS A 85 -21.93 8.92 11.96
C LYS A 85 -20.42 9.09 11.95
N THR A 86 -19.99 10.30 11.65
CA THR A 86 -18.61 10.77 11.84
C THR A 86 -18.57 11.71 13.03
N ILE A 87 -17.65 11.46 13.97
CA ILE A 87 -17.48 12.26 15.18
C ILE A 87 -16.19 13.06 15.04
N VAL A 88 -16.33 14.38 15.07
CA VAL A 88 -15.25 15.38 15.05
C VAL A 88 -15.17 16.13 16.38
N PHE A 89 -14.05 16.77 16.66
CA PHE A 89 -13.79 17.41 17.95
C PHE A 89 -13.50 18.90 17.77
N ASP A 90 -14.21 19.74 18.49
CA ASP A 90 -14.01 21.19 18.59
C ASP A 90 -13.16 21.58 19.80
N VAL A 91 -12.79 20.61 20.61
CA VAL A 91 -12.00 20.80 21.83
C VAL A 91 -10.90 19.75 21.94
N SER A 92 -9.80 20.10 22.62
CA SER A 92 -8.79 19.14 23.11
C SER A 92 -8.84 19.03 24.62
N GLY A 93 -8.47 17.87 25.17
CA GLY A 93 -8.42 17.67 26.60
C GLY A 93 -8.71 16.24 27.03
N THR A 94 -8.81 16.04 28.34
CA THR A 94 -9.14 14.74 28.93
C THR A 94 -10.60 14.67 29.32
N ILE A 95 -11.32 13.70 28.76
CA ILE A 95 -12.68 13.34 29.13
C ILE A 95 -12.59 12.34 30.29
N HIS A 96 -12.96 12.78 31.48
CA HIS A 96 -13.04 11.94 32.67
C HIS A 96 -14.39 11.25 32.74
N LEU A 97 -14.44 9.96 32.41
CA LEU A 97 -15.65 9.18 32.40
C LEU A 97 -16.17 8.91 33.82
N GLU A 98 -17.49 8.84 33.97
CA GLU A 98 -18.18 8.40 35.19
C GLU A 98 -18.70 6.96 35.09
N SER A 99 -18.68 6.39 33.91
CA SER A 99 -19.03 5.00 33.60
C SER A 99 -18.38 4.50 32.32
N ALA A 100 -18.33 3.18 32.11
CA ALA A 100 -17.77 2.59 30.88
C ALA A 100 -18.36 3.20 29.61
N LEU A 101 -17.53 3.38 28.57
CA LEU A 101 -17.92 3.94 27.30
C LEU A 101 -18.00 2.84 26.24
N ASN A 102 -19.19 2.65 25.67
CA ASN A 102 -19.42 1.70 24.58
C ASN A 102 -19.50 2.44 23.25
N ILE A 103 -18.73 2.00 22.28
CA ILE A 103 -18.75 2.52 20.92
C ILE A 103 -19.62 1.60 20.07
N GLY A 104 -20.75 2.13 19.58
CA GLY A 104 -21.68 1.42 18.69
C GLY A 104 -21.10 1.24 17.28
N GLY A 105 -21.90 0.64 16.39
CA GLY A 105 -21.48 0.41 15.00
C GLY A 105 -21.72 1.61 14.07
N ASN A 106 -21.18 1.48 12.81
CA ASN A 106 -21.28 2.48 11.77
C ASN A 106 -20.78 3.86 12.21
N VAL A 107 -19.58 3.90 12.79
CA VAL A 107 -19.02 5.13 13.34
C VAL A 107 -17.57 5.33 12.95
N THR A 108 -17.21 6.57 12.61
CA THR A 108 -15.85 7.08 12.51
C THR A 108 -15.59 8.06 13.65
N ILE A 109 -14.58 7.79 14.49
CA ILE A 109 -14.12 8.72 15.52
C ILE A 109 -12.80 9.32 15.03
N ALA A 110 -12.83 10.60 14.66
CA ALA A 110 -11.73 11.32 14.07
C ALA A 110 -11.01 12.20 15.10
N GLY A 111 -10.21 11.58 16.00
CA GLY A 111 -9.48 12.31 17.05
C GLY A 111 -8.48 13.33 16.53
N GLN A 112 -8.02 13.20 15.28
CA GLN A 112 -7.12 14.14 14.61
C GLN A 112 -7.75 15.51 14.32
N THR A 113 -9.08 15.65 14.42
CA THR A 113 -9.75 16.93 14.23
C THR A 113 -9.69 17.82 15.48
N ALA A 114 -9.32 17.27 16.64
CA ALA A 114 -9.25 18.03 17.89
C ALA A 114 -8.22 19.17 17.80
N PRO A 115 -8.63 20.42 18.08
CA PRO A 115 -7.77 21.58 17.93
C PRO A 115 -6.74 21.68 19.08
N GLY A 116 -5.47 21.41 18.84
CA GLY A 116 -4.40 21.46 19.84
C GLY A 116 -3.80 20.09 20.17
N ASP A 117 -3.81 19.68 21.44
CA ASP A 117 -3.07 18.49 21.88
C ASP A 117 -3.84 17.17 21.75
N GLY A 118 -5.09 17.21 21.24
CA GLY A 118 -5.91 16.01 21.00
C GLY A 118 -6.74 15.58 22.19
N ILE A 119 -7.34 14.37 22.12
CA ILE A 119 -8.31 13.85 23.09
C ILE A 119 -7.74 12.64 23.85
N CYS A 120 -7.98 12.64 25.17
CA CYS A 120 -7.79 11.49 26.03
C CYS A 120 -9.12 11.12 26.71
N VAL A 121 -9.46 9.82 26.75
CA VAL A 121 -10.59 9.27 27.49
C VAL A 121 -10.03 8.50 28.68
N ALA A 122 -10.51 8.81 29.90
CA ALA A 122 -9.90 8.38 31.15
C ALA A 122 -10.91 7.76 32.11
N ASP A 123 -10.39 7.08 33.15
CA ASP A 123 -11.08 6.66 34.38
C ASP A 123 -11.98 5.42 34.29
N TYR A 124 -12.50 5.06 33.12
CA TYR A 124 -13.31 3.85 32.90
C TYR A 124 -12.96 3.15 31.59
N PRO A 125 -13.26 1.84 31.47
CA PRO A 125 -12.99 1.08 30.24
C PRO A 125 -13.76 1.62 29.05
N CYS A 126 -13.13 1.54 27.88
CA CYS A 126 -13.76 1.82 26.60
C CYS A 126 -13.79 0.56 25.73
N ALA A 127 -14.88 0.29 25.05
CA ALA A 127 -14.99 -0.90 24.21
C ALA A 127 -15.84 -0.66 22.95
N ILE A 128 -15.38 -1.20 21.81
CA ILE A 128 -16.17 -1.30 20.61
C ILE A 128 -17.18 -2.44 20.81
N LYS A 129 -18.46 -2.11 20.68
CA LYS A 129 -19.61 -3.01 20.87
C LYS A 129 -20.51 -3.05 19.63
N GLY A 130 -20.01 -2.62 18.48
CA GLY A 130 -20.71 -2.67 17.21
C GLY A 130 -19.75 -2.90 16.05
N ASN A 131 -20.32 -3.18 14.89
CA ASN A 131 -19.57 -3.46 13.67
C ASN A 131 -19.36 -2.21 12.84
N ASN A 132 -18.41 -2.25 11.92
CA ASN A 132 -18.09 -1.16 11.00
C ASN A 132 -17.65 0.11 11.73
N VAL A 133 -16.46 0.04 12.36
CA VAL A 133 -15.95 1.10 13.26
C VAL A 133 -14.54 1.51 12.87
N ILE A 134 -14.34 2.81 12.75
CA ILE A 134 -13.04 3.47 12.55
C ILE A 134 -12.73 4.33 13.78
N VAL A 135 -11.58 4.12 14.43
CA VAL A 135 -11.11 4.96 15.55
C VAL A 135 -9.69 5.41 15.27
N ARG A 136 -9.47 6.73 15.21
CA ARG A 136 -8.18 7.32 14.83
C ARG A 136 -7.73 8.39 15.82
N TYR A 137 -6.43 8.41 16.15
CA TYR A 137 -5.73 9.46 16.92
C TYR A 137 -6.32 9.75 18.31
N MET A 138 -6.91 8.73 18.95
CA MET A 138 -7.47 8.82 20.29
C MET A 138 -6.50 8.29 21.34
N ARG A 139 -6.61 8.78 22.58
CA ARG A 139 -5.94 8.20 23.76
C ARG A 139 -6.97 7.60 24.71
N PHE A 140 -6.68 6.38 25.19
CA PHE A 140 -7.51 5.68 26.19
C PHE A 140 -6.61 5.34 27.37
N ARG A 141 -6.82 6.02 28.51
CA ARG A 141 -5.98 5.89 29.70
C ARG A 141 -6.83 5.63 30.92
N LEU A 142 -7.10 4.36 31.17
CA LEU A 142 -8.02 3.90 32.19
C LEU A 142 -7.59 4.34 33.59
N GLY A 143 -6.41 3.96 34.07
CA GLY A 143 -5.98 4.16 35.45
C GLY A 143 -6.75 3.29 36.45
N ASN A 144 -6.23 3.20 37.71
CA ASN A 144 -6.83 2.34 38.74
C ASN A 144 -7.62 3.06 39.84
N LYS A 145 -7.86 4.35 39.67
CA LYS A 145 -8.55 5.16 40.69
C LYS A 145 -9.92 4.56 41.06
N ASN A 146 -10.73 4.22 40.07
CA ASN A 146 -12.09 3.70 40.34
C ASN A 146 -12.06 2.23 40.78
N VAL A 147 -11.08 1.45 40.33
CA VAL A 147 -10.89 0.06 40.78
C VAL A 147 -10.54 -0.02 42.24
N LEU A 148 -9.66 0.84 42.71
CA LEU A 148 -9.28 0.91 44.14
C LEU A 148 -10.46 1.27 45.06
N LEU A 149 -11.46 1.99 44.52
CA LEU A 149 -12.66 2.36 45.25
C LEU A 149 -13.74 1.29 45.24
N ASN A 150 -13.93 0.63 44.07
CA ASN A 150 -15.11 -0.18 43.82
C ASN A 150 -14.80 -1.67 43.54
N GLY A 151 -13.52 -2.01 43.33
CA GLY A 151 -13.07 -3.30 42.80
C GLY A 151 -13.49 -3.48 41.32
N ALA A 152 -12.70 -4.25 40.58
CA ALA A 152 -13.04 -4.61 39.18
C ALA A 152 -12.38 -5.93 38.78
N ASP A 153 -13.01 -6.59 37.82
CA ASP A 153 -12.49 -7.77 37.12
C ASP A 153 -12.58 -7.50 35.61
N GLY A 154 -11.53 -7.77 34.84
CA GLY A 154 -11.55 -7.71 33.38
C GLY A 154 -11.73 -6.30 32.79
N TRP A 155 -11.19 -5.27 33.43
CA TRP A 155 -11.21 -3.91 32.91
C TRP A 155 -10.02 -3.69 31.96
N ASP A 156 -10.26 -3.93 30.66
CA ASP A 156 -9.33 -3.60 29.59
C ASP A 156 -9.32 -2.08 29.33
N GLY A 157 -8.20 -1.57 28.85
CA GLY A 157 -8.10 -0.14 28.52
C GLY A 157 -8.98 0.23 27.32
N PHE A 158 -8.80 -0.49 26.22
CA PHE A 158 -9.58 -0.34 25.00
C PHE A 158 -9.58 -1.66 24.20
N GLY A 159 -10.59 -1.87 23.35
CA GLY A 159 -10.58 -3.03 22.47
C GLY A 159 -11.94 -3.37 21.86
N ALA A 160 -11.97 -4.54 21.21
CA ALA A 160 -13.14 -5.08 20.55
C ALA A 160 -13.20 -6.60 20.75
N LEU A 161 -14.38 -7.12 21.02
CA LEU A 161 -14.62 -8.53 21.26
C LEU A 161 -15.85 -8.99 20.49
N ASP A 162 -15.69 -10.04 19.65
CA ASP A 162 -16.78 -10.68 18.89
C ASP A 162 -17.54 -9.69 17.95
N GLN A 163 -16.80 -8.77 17.30
CA GLN A 163 -17.33 -7.80 16.35
C GLN A 163 -16.76 -8.06 14.95
N GLN A 164 -17.07 -7.18 13.97
CA GLN A 164 -16.50 -7.23 12.62
C GLN A 164 -16.29 -5.85 12.00
N ASP A 165 -15.41 -5.80 11.00
CA ASP A 165 -15.13 -4.61 10.21
C ASP A 165 -14.65 -3.44 11.11
N ILE A 166 -13.43 -3.57 11.65
CA ILE A 166 -12.87 -2.61 12.61
C ILE A 166 -11.47 -2.19 12.15
N ILE A 167 -11.19 -0.89 12.23
CA ILE A 167 -9.83 -0.38 12.15
C ILE A 167 -9.54 0.61 13.28
N ILE A 168 -8.46 0.34 14.01
CA ILE A 168 -7.92 1.18 15.10
C ILE A 168 -6.57 1.69 14.62
N ASP A 169 -6.46 3.01 14.45
CA ASP A 169 -5.32 3.66 13.80
C ASP A 169 -4.76 4.79 14.67
N HIS A 170 -3.45 4.80 14.90
CA HIS A 170 -2.76 5.84 15.67
C HIS A 170 -3.39 6.14 17.05
N CYS A 171 -3.84 5.11 17.76
CA CYS A 171 -4.36 5.28 19.11
C CYS A 171 -3.30 4.95 20.16
N SER A 172 -3.36 5.65 21.31
CA SER A 172 -2.53 5.35 22.47
C SER A 172 -3.39 4.72 23.57
N VAL A 173 -2.98 3.59 24.11
CA VAL A 173 -3.71 2.87 25.17
C VAL A 173 -2.79 2.56 26.35
N SER A 174 -3.18 2.94 27.57
CA SER A 174 -2.31 2.81 28.74
C SER A 174 -3.08 2.60 30.04
N TRP A 175 -2.37 2.08 31.05
CA TRP A 175 -2.81 1.97 32.45
C TRP A 175 -4.07 1.13 32.65
N SER A 176 -4.17 0.05 31.90
CA SER A 176 -5.25 -0.93 32.05
C SER A 176 -5.12 -1.72 33.35
N ILE A 177 -6.22 -2.30 33.76
CA ILE A 177 -6.32 -3.14 34.96
C ILE A 177 -6.06 -4.62 34.60
N ASP A 178 -6.54 -5.06 33.44
CA ASP A 178 -6.23 -6.37 32.84
C ASP A 178 -5.37 -6.17 31.60
N GLU A 179 -5.90 -6.18 30.39
CA GLU A 179 -5.16 -5.88 29.16
C GLU A 179 -5.30 -4.42 28.72
N CYS A 180 -4.23 -3.86 28.16
CA CYS A 180 -4.33 -2.52 27.56
C CYS A 180 -5.21 -2.52 26.31
N LEU A 181 -4.88 -3.37 25.33
CA LEU A 181 -5.57 -3.38 24.03
C LEU A 181 -5.89 -4.82 23.62
N SER A 182 -7.11 -5.28 23.90
CA SER A 182 -7.59 -6.61 23.53
C SER A 182 -8.51 -6.54 22.33
N VAL A 183 -8.12 -7.21 21.23
CA VAL A 183 -8.88 -7.27 19.98
C VAL A 183 -8.88 -8.72 19.50
N LEU A 184 -9.97 -9.45 19.75
CA LEU A 184 -10.06 -10.88 19.49
C LEU A 184 -11.50 -11.33 19.19
N GLY A 185 -11.63 -12.46 18.47
CA GLY A 185 -12.91 -12.98 18.04
C GLY A 185 -13.61 -12.13 16.99
N ASN A 186 -12.92 -11.17 16.43
CA ASN A 186 -13.45 -10.27 15.42
C ASN A 186 -13.19 -10.81 14.01
N LYS A 187 -13.90 -10.23 13.01
CA LYS A 187 -13.65 -10.47 11.58
C LYS A 187 -13.23 -9.17 10.92
N ASN A 188 -12.34 -9.27 9.91
CA ASN A 188 -11.87 -8.13 9.11
C ASN A 188 -11.38 -6.97 9.99
N THR A 189 -10.34 -7.18 10.76
CA THR A 189 -9.88 -6.20 11.77
C THR A 189 -8.44 -5.78 11.52
N THR A 190 -8.15 -4.49 11.70
CA THR A 190 -6.78 -3.97 11.74
C THR A 190 -6.55 -3.13 12.98
N VAL A 191 -5.40 -3.33 13.61
CA VAL A 191 -4.81 -2.43 14.61
C VAL A 191 -3.45 -2.00 14.09
N GLN A 192 -3.32 -0.73 13.73
CA GLN A 192 -2.12 -0.20 13.11
C GLN A 192 -1.63 1.07 13.79
N TRP A 193 -0.30 1.23 13.84
CA TRP A 193 0.38 2.42 14.35
C TRP A 193 -0.06 2.85 15.76
N CYS A 194 -0.47 1.90 16.60
CA CYS A 194 -0.91 2.18 17.97
C CYS A 194 0.26 2.09 18.96
N LEU A 195 0.16 2.85 20.06
CA LEU A 195 1.05 2.79 21.21
C LEU A 195 0.30 2.14 22.37
N VAL A 196 0.81 1.02 22.87
CA VAL A 196 0.22 0.24 23.97
C VAL A 196 1.25 0.17 25.09
N ALA A 197 0.96 0.81 26.23
CA ALA A 197 2.00 1.04 27.23
C ALA A 197 1.54 0.91 28.69
N GLN A 198 2.45 0.40 29.53
CA GLN A 198 2.37 0.44 31.00
C GLN A 198 1.01 -0.02 31.56
N SER A 199 0.58 -1.25 31.26
CA SER A 199 -0.49 -1.89 31.99
C SER A 199 -0.13 -2.04 33.47
N LEU A 200 -1.12 -1.88 34.36
CA LEU A 200 -0.90 -1.83 35.82
C LEU A 200 -0.83 -3.24 36.44
N VAL A 201 0.13 -3.50 37.30
CA VAL A 201 0.38 -4.83 37.88
C VAL A 201 -0.49 -5.12 39.08
N GLU A 202 -0.21 -4.48 40.23
CA GLU A 202 -1.01 -4.59 41.47
C GLU A 202 -2.11 -3.53 41.45
N SER A 203 -2.94 -3.56 40.45
CA SER A 203 -3.91 -2.51 40.12
C SER A 203 -5.17 -2.49 41.00
N GLY A 204 -5.36 -3.50 41.85
CA GLY A 204 -6.62 -3.76 42.54
C GLY A 204 -7.57 -4.72 41.80
N HIS A 205 -7.07 -5.37 40.75
CA HIS A 205 -7.82 -6.43 40.04
C HIS A 205 -8.16 -7.58 41.01
N THR A 206 -9.40 -8.09 40.94
CA THR A 206 -9.89 -9.10 41.91
C THR A 206 -9.17 -10.43 41.85
N LYS A 207 -8.51 -10.76 40.73
CA LYS A 207 -7.68 -11.97 40.54
C LYS A 207 -6.20 -11.77 40.89
N GLY A 208 -5.80 -10.60 41.43
CA GLY A 208 -4.45 -10.26 41.80
C GLY A 208 -3.65 -9.59 40.67
N ALA A 209 -2.33 -9.77 40.67
CA ALA A 209 -1.40 -9.10 39.80
C ALA A 209 -1.63 -9.42 38.29
N HIS A 210 -1.66 -8.38 37.45
CA HIS A 210 -1.84 -8.47 35.99
C HIS A 210 -0.72 -7.74 35.25
N GLY A 211 -0.98 -6.62 34.60
CA GLY A 211 0.01 -5.84 33.85
C GLY A 211 0.22 -6.36 32.42
N TYR A 212 -0.87 -6.60 31.68
CA TYR A 212 -0.86 -7.27 30.37
C TYR A 212 -1.00 -6.32 29.21
N GLY A 213 -0.29 -6.59 28.11
CA GLY A 213 -0.35 -5.78 26.89
C GLY A 213 -1.65 -5.94 26.14
N GLY A 214 -1.93 -7.11 25.59
CA GLY A 214 -3.16 -7.34 24.84
C GLY A 214 -3.39 -8.78 24.45
N ASN A 215 -4.64 -9.11 24.19
CA ASN A 215 -5.08 -10.39 23.68
C ASN A 215 -5.54 -10.19 22.23
N TRP A 216 -4.80 -10.77 21.25
CA TRP A 216 -4.93 -10.49 19.85
C TRP A 216 -5.30 -11.76 19.06
N GLY A 217 -6.26 -11.65 18.15
CA GLY A 217 -6.71 -12.75 17.29
C GLY A 217 -7.94 -12.35 16.46
N GLY A 218 -8.43 -13.26 15.65
CA GLY A 218 -9.64 -13.09 14.85
C GLY A 218 -9.61 -13.82 13.51
N SER A 219 -10.75 -13.83 12.84
CA SER A 219 -10.95 -14.34 11.50
C SER A 219 -10.59 -13.25 10.48
N GLY A 220 -9.33 -13.18 10.09
CA GLY A 220 -8.75 -12.05 9.34
C GLY A 220 -8.48 -10.87 10.26
N ALA A 221 -7.30 -10.86 10.92
CA ALA A 221 -6.88 -9.81 11.83
C ALA A 221 -5.43 -9.39 11.54
N SER A 222 -5.20 -8.10 11.31
CA SER A 222 -3.87 -7.52 11.11
C SER A 222 -3.48 -6.66 12.29
N PHE A 223 -2.25 -6.89 12.79
CA PHE A 223 -1.65 -6.10 13.85
C PHE A 223 -0.26 -5.66 13.38
N HIS A 224 -0.12 -4.42 12.95
CA HIS A 224 1.14 -3.97 12.37
C HIS A 224 1.56 -2.57 12.80
N HIS A 225 2.87 -2.37 12.85
CA HIS A 225 3.50 -1.10 13.23
C HIS A 225 3.06 -0.56 14.60
N ASN A 226 2.72 -1.44 15.54
CA ASN A 226 2.36 -1.04 16.89
C ASN A 226 3.59 -1.06 17.81
N LEU A 227 3.60 -0.18 18.81
CA LEU A 227 4.60 -0.13 19.88
C LEU A 227 4.00 -0.68 21.17
N LEU A 228 4.52 -1.80 21.67
CA LEU A 228 4.17 -2.38 22.98
C LEU A 228 5.30 -2.14 23.97
N VAL A 229 5.01 -1.45 25.08
CA VAL A 229 6.04 -0.97 26.02
C VAL A 229 5.67 -1.29 27.47
N HIS A 230 6.60 -1.90 28.23
CA HIS A 230 6.49 -2.10 29.68
C HIS A 230 5.29 -2.92 30.13
N HIS A 231 5.14 -4.12 29.57
CA HIS A 231 4.12 -5.08 29.99
C HIS A 231 4.73 -6.33 30.61
N THR A 232 4.12 -6.83 31.69
CA THR A 232 4.60 -8.04 32.35
C THR A 232 4.38 -9.30 31.52
N SER A 233 3.36 -9.33 30.67
CA SER A 233 2.99 -10.45 29.80
C SER A 233 2.07 -10.00 28.66
N ARG A 234 1.65 -10.94 27.81
CA ARG A 234 0.71 -10.71 26.69
C ARG A 234 1.17 -9.61 25.73
N THR A 235 2.38 -9.81 25.15
CA THR A 235 2.96 -8.86 24.17
C THR A 235 3.13 -9.48 22.78
N PRO A 236 2.02 -9.89 22.12
CA PRO A 236 0.68 -10.12 22.64
C PRO A 236 0.46 -11.55 23.15
N ARG A 237 -0.69 -11.86 23.77
CA ARG A 237 -1.24 -13.21 23.74
C ARG A 237 -1.86 -13.43 22.37
N LEU A 238 -1.50 -14.51 21.69
CA LEU A 238 -2.18 -15.00 20.50
C LEU A 238 -3.44 -15.73 20.98
N GLY A 239 -4.58 -15.04 20.96
CA GLY A 239 -5.78 -15.44 21.67
C GLY A 239 -6.93 -15.85 20.76
N PRO A 240 -7.04 -17.13 20.37
CA PRO A 240 -8.20 -17.57 19.62
C PRO A 240 -9.46 -17.53 20.46
N ARG A 241 -10.53 -17.04 19.87
CA ARG A 241 -11.84 -16.92 20.52
C ARG A 241 -12.77 -18.05 20.07
N PHE A 242 -13.69 -18.50 20.92
CA PHE A 242 -14.61 -19.60 20.56
C PHE A 242 -15.51 -19.26 19.34
N THR A 243 -15.82 -17.99 19.13
CA THR A 243 -16.61 -17.50 17.99
C THR A 243 -15.89 -17.60 16.65
N THR A 244 -14.55 -17.60 16.64
CA THR A 244 -13.71 -17.61 15.43
C THR A 244 -12.71 -18.78 15.39
N GLN A 245 -12.67 -19.63 16.40
CA GLN A 245 -11.60 -20.60 16.68
C GLN A 245 -11.22 -21.57 15.55
N LEU A 246 -12.10 -21.83 14.60
CA LEU A 246 -11.78 -22.68 13.42
C LEU A 246 -11.31 -21.90 12.20
N ASP A 247 -11.44 -20.58 12.22
CA ASP A 247 -10.99 -19.66 11.14
C ASP A 247 -10.08 -18.55 11.65
N GLU A 248 -9.35 -18.76 12.71
CA GLU A 248 -8.39 -17.79 13.24
C GLU A 248 -7.22 -17.61 12.28
N ARG A 249 -7.15 -16.43 11.66
CA ARG A 249 -6.11 -16.01 10.72
C ARG A 249 -5.59 -14.63 11.14
N MET A 250 -4.32 -14.58 11.50
CA MET A 250 -3.72 -13.36 12.03
C MET A 250 -2.41 -13.03 11.33
N ASP A 251 -2.27 -11.77 10.93
CA ASP A 251 -1.02 -11.21 10.41
C ASP A 251 -0.43 -10.22 11.43
N MET A 252 0.72 -10.58 12.01
CA MET A 252 1.45 -9.77 12.99
C MET A 252 2.80 -9.37 12.41
N ARG A 253 2.93 -8.12 11.95
CA ARG A 253 4.16 -7.65 11.30
C ARG A 253 4.61 -6.27 11.74
N ASN A 254 5.92 -6.03 11.69
CA ASN A 254 6.52 -4.72 11.91
C ASN A 254 6.19 -4.06 13.27
N ASN A 255 5.74 -4.83 14.27
CA ASN A 255 5.54 -4.28 15.60
C ASN A 255 6.86 -4.17 16.36
N VAL A 256 6.92 -3.22 17.28
CA VAL A 256 8.05 -3.04 18.22
C VAL A 256 7.60 -3.45 19.61
N ILE A 257 8.33 -4.39 20.20
CA ILE A 257 8.03 -4.92 21.53
C ILE A 257 9.21 -4.62 22.45
N TYR A 258 9.01 -3.71 23.39
CA TYR A 258 10.06 -3.26 24.30
C TYR A 258 9.77 -3.60 25.77
N ASN A 259 10.80 -3.99 26.48
CA ASN A 259 10.80 -4.26 27.93
C ASN A 259 9.63 -5.17 28.36
N PHE A 260 9.52 -6.30 27.67
CA PHE A 260 8.49 -7.33 27.91
C PHE A 260 8.94 -8.29 29.03
N GLY A 261 8.00 -8.62 29.93
CA GLY A 261 8.21 -9.55 31.01
C GLY A 261 7.60 -10.93 30.75
N GLY A 262 7.45 -11.72 31.81
CA GLY A 262 6.67 -12.95 31.88
C GLY A 262 6.74 -13.88 30.69
N ASN A 263 5.60 -14.14 30.10
CA ASN A 263 5.51 -15.01 28.93
C ASN A 263 5.80 -14.30 27.60
N GLY A 264 5.79 -12.95 27.55
CA GLY A 264 5.93 -12.20 26.31
C GLY A 264 4.81 -12.49 25.33
N CYS A 265 5.14 -12.82 24.08
CA CYS A 265 4.19 -13.32 23.09
C CYS A 265 3.98 -14.84 23.29
N TYR A 266 2.73 -15.29 23.37
CA TYR A 266 2.40 -16.71 23.55
C TYR A 266 0.96 -17.06 23.20
N GLY A 267 0.66 -18.35 23.07
CA GLY A 267 -0.68 -18.90 22.82
C GLY A 267 -0.79 -19.48 21.41
N GLY A 268 -1.82 -19.09 20.67
CA GLY A 268 -2.02 -19.47 19.26
C GLY A 268 -2.60 -20.86 19.06
N GLU A 269 -3.36 -21.34 20.03
CA GLU A 269 -3.99 -22.66 20.00
C GLU A 269 -4.96 -22.78 18.81
N GLY A 270 -4.57 -23.56 17.78
CA GLY A 270 -5.37 -23.78 16.55
C GLY A 270 -5.32 -22.63 15.53
N MET A 271 -4.60 -21.53 15.81
CA MET A 271 -4.54 -20.36 14.92
C MET A 271 -3.59 -20.58 13.73
N LYS A 272 -3.83 -19.83 12.65
CA LYS A 272 -2.87 -19.62 11.56
C LYS A 272 -2.29 -18.20 11.67
N VAL A 273 -0.98 -18.07 11.82
CA VAL A 273 -0.35 -16.79 12.20
C VAL A 273 0.89 -16.50 11.36
N ASN A 274 0.96 -15.30 10.80
CA ASN A 274 2.21 -14.70 10.32
C ASN A 274 2.84 -13.89 11.44
N ILE A 275 4.14 -14.08 11.71
CA ILE A 275 4.95 -13.28 12.65
C ILE A 275 6.16 -12.79 11.86
N VAL A 276 6.07 -11.60 11.28
CA VAL A 276 7.01 -11.12 10.25
C VAL A 276 7.61 -9.77 10.61
N ASN A 277 8.93 -9.68 10.51
CA ASN A 277 9.68 -8.41 10.64
C ASN A 277 9.34 -7.59 11.90
N ASN A 278 8.97 -8.23 13.02
CA ASN A 278 8.79 -7.52 14.29
C ASN A 278 10.15 -7.28 14.96
N TYR A 279 10.24 -6.22 15.77
CA TYR A 279 11.45 -5.85 16.49
C TYR A 279 11.27 -6.06 17.98
N TYR A 280 11.94 -7.06 18.55
CA TYR A 280 11.94 -7.38 19.97
C TYR A 280 13.16 -6.74 20.64
N LYS A 281 12.92 -5.80 21.54
CA LYS A 281 13.97 -5.10 22.29
C LYS A 281 13.89 -5.44 23.78
N PRO A 282 14.62 -6.46 24.28
CA PRO A 282 14.72 -6.74 25.70
C PRO A 282 15.20 -5.51 26.47
N GLY A 283 14.39 -5.08 27.44
CA GLY A 283 14.68 -3.93 28.31
C GLY A 283 15.13 -4.32 29.72
N PRO A 284 15.22 -3.35 30.64
CA PRO A 284 15.69 -3.58 32.01
C PRO A 284 14.84 -4.54 32.85
N GLY A 285 13.55 -4.67 32.56
CA GLY A 285 12.61 -5.59 33.22
C GLY A 285 12.44 -6.92 32.51
N THR A 286 13.02 -7.07 31.30
CA THR A 286 12.92 -8.30 30.52
C THR A 286 13.78 -9.40 31.13
N PRO A 287 13.24 -10.63 31.37
CA PRO A 287 14.03 -11.75 31.86
C PRO A 287 15.22 -12.08 30.97
N THR A 288 16.32 -12.56 31.55
CA THR A 288 17.53 -12.89 30.81
C THR A 288 17.60 -14.36 30.39
N ASP A 289 16.59 -15.14 30.74
CA ASP A 289 16.45 -16.56 30.37
C ASP A 289 15.79 -16.72 28.97
N LYS A 290 15.25 -17.89 28.69
CA LYS A 290 14.54 -18.20 27.43
C LYS A 290 13.37 -17.23 27.14
N LYS A 291 12.82 -16.56 28.16
CA LYS A 291 11.72 -15.64 27.96
C LYS A 291 12.15 -14.35 27.26
N GLY A 292 13.33 -13.83 27.58
CA GLY A 292 13.89 -12.65 26.89
C GLY A 292 14.35 -12.93 25.46
N ARG A 293 14.49 -14.20 25.10
CA ARG A 293 14.85 -14.66 23.75
C ARG A 293 13.64 -14.97 22.88
N ARG A 294 12.45 -15.02 23.47
CA ARG A 294 11.23 -15.53 22.86
C ARG A 294 10.66 -14.55 21.82
N ILE A 295 10.42 -15.04 20.61
CA ILE A 295 9.52 -14.45 19.64
C ILE A 295 8.09 -14.87 19.97
N ALA A 296 7.82 -16.18 20.11
CA ALA A 296 6.55 -16.68 20.57
C ALA A 296 6.67 -18.01 21.33
N GLY A 297 5.79 -18.23 22.32
CA GLY A 297 5.58 -19.51 22.98
C GLY A 297 4.28 -20.15 22.54
N LEU A 298 4.35 -21.27 21.84
CA LEU A 298 3.20 -21.89 21.20
C LEU A 298 2.44 -22.81 22.17
N GLY A 299 1.11 -22.71 22.19
CA GLY A 299 0.22 -23.44 23.05
C GLY A 299 -0.72 -24.41 22.32
N ILE A 300 -1.37 -25.28 23.10
CA ILE A 300 -2.47 -26.16 22.66
C ILE A 300 -3.50 -26.23 23.78
N ARG A 301 -4.78 -26.41 23.45
CA ARG A 301 -5.81 -26.64 24.45
C ARG A 301 -5.82 -28.11 24.85
N ASN A 302 -5.79 -28.37 26.14
CA ASN A 302 -5.82 -29.69 26.75
C ASN A 302 -7.21 -30.00 27.32
N ASN A 303 -7.40 -31.27 27.80
CA ASN A 303 -8.66 -31.72 28.39
C ASN A 303 -9.09 -30.83 29.55
N LYS A 304 -8.17 -30.43 30.43
CA LYS A 304 -8.48 -29.58 31.58
C LYS A 304 -9.01 -28.20 31.14
N TYR A 305 -8.42 -27.61 30.09
CA TYR A 305 -8.90 -26.36 29.54
C TYR A 305 -10.34 -26.48 29.01
N ILE A 306 -10.65 -27.59 28.33
CA ILE A 306 -11.98 -27.83 27.76
C ILE A 306 -13.01 -28.14 28.86
N GLU A 307 -12.60 -28.80 29.95
CA GLU A 307 -13.48 -28.98 31.13
C GLU A 307 -13.88 -27.62 31.73
N ASP A 308 -12.93 -26.68 31.83
CA ASP A 308 -13.17 -25.34 32.37
C ASP A 308 -13.90 -24.42 31.35
N TYR A 309 -13.70 -24.63 30.03
CA TYR A 309 -14.23 -23.82 28.93
C TYR A 309 -14.75 -24.68 27.79
N PRO A 310 -15.97 -25.30 27.93
CA PRO A 310 -16.49 -26.27 26.96
C PRO A 310 -16.69 -25.75 25.52
N ASP A 311 -16.91 -24.45 25.36
CA ASP A 311 -17.09 -23.80 24.05
C ASP A 311 -15.86 -23.94 23.14
N TYR A 312 -14.70 -24.25 23.68
CA TYR A 312 -13.48 -24.50 22.95
C TYR A 312 -13.23 -25.95 22.57
N ALA A 313 -14.18 -26.88 22.83
CA ALA A 313 -14.04 -28.28 22.50
C ALA A 313 -13.63 -28.58 21.03
N PRO A 314 -14.07 -27.80 20.00
CA PRO A 314 -13.63 -28.01 18.63
C PRO A 314 -12.12 -27.86 18.40
N THR A 315 -11.40 -27.20 19.29
CA THR A 315 -9.94 -26.98 19.20
C THR A 315 -9.14 -27.77 20.21
N LEU A 316 -9.75 -28.76 20.87
CA LEU A 316 -9.01 -29.70 21.70
C LEU A 316 -7.88 -30.37 20.90
N HIS A 317 -6.66 -30.28 21.42
CA HIS A 317 -5.45 -30.80 20.80
C HIS A 317 -5.16 -30.32 19.37
N LEU A 318 -5.82 -29.24 18.89
CA LEU A 318 -5.59 -28.65 17.58
C LEU A 318 -4.33 -27.76 17.61
N TRP A 319 -3.36 -28.11 16.78
CA TRP A 319 -2.13 -27.35 16.61
C TRP A 319 -2.35 -26.14 15.70
N GLY A 320 -1.82 -24.99 16.08
CA GLY A 320 -1.71 -23.83 15.20
C GLY A 320 -0.74 -24.06 14.06
N LYS A 321 -0.69 -23.11 13.11
CA LYS A 321 0.26 -23.08 11.99
C LYS A 321 0.89 -21.70 11.92
N TYR A 322 2.22 -21.63 11.73
CA TYR A 322 2.96 -20.39 11.91
C TYR A 322 3.98 -20.18 10.79
N PHE A 323 3.90 -19.02 10.16
CA PHE A 323 4.97 -18.47 9.34
C PHE A 323 5.75 -17.45 10.18
N VAL A 324 7.07 -17.64 10.33
CA VAL A 324 7.89 -16.79 11.21
C VAL A 324 9.18 -16.43 10.51
N GLU A 325 9.35 -15.16 10.16
CA GLU A 325 10.50 -14.70 9.37
C GLU A 325 10.86 -13.22 9.66
N GLY A 326 12.16 -12.91 9.50
CA GLY A 326 12.67 -11.53 9.52
C GLY A 326 12.59 -10.81 10.86
N ASN A 327 12.15 -11.47 11.94
CA ASN A 327 12.05 -10.84 13.25
C ASN A 327 13.44 -10.62 13.86
N VAL A 328 13.65 -9.45 14.46
CA VAL A 328 14.90 -9.06 15.11
C VAL A 328 14.72 -9.10 16.61
N ASN A 329 15.65 -9.77 17.31
CA ASN A 329 15.84 -9.59 18.75
C ASN A 329 17.14 -8.83 18.97
N SER A 330 17.06 -7.59 19.42
CA SER A 330 18.20 -6.65 19.49
C SER A 330 19.34 -7.11 20.43
N LYS A 331 19.05 -8.06 21.32
CA LYS A 331 20.03 -8.57 22.31
C LYS A 331 20.61 -9.94 21.92
N TYR A 332 19.89 -10.75 21.12
CA TYR A 332 20.25 -12.13 20.86
C TYR A 332 20.32 -12.37 19.34
N ALA A 333 21.54 -12.28 18.79
CA ALA A 333 21.82 -12.38 17.37
C ALA A 333 21.43 -13.76 16.77
N ASP A 334 21.56 -14.84 17.54
CA ASP A 334 21.14 -16.16 17.10
C ASP A 334 19.63 -16.27 16.89
N VAL A 335 18.84 -15.60 17.73
CA VAL A 335 17.38 -15.50 17.53
C VAL A 335 17.05 -14.71 16.25
N THR A 336 17.79 -13.64 15.98
CA THR A 336 17.64 -12.85 14.75
C THR A 336 18.00 -13.66 13.51
N ASN A 337 19.08 -14.41 13.57
CA ASN A 337 19.57 -15.19 12.43
C ASN A 337 18.71 -16.44 12.14
N ASP A 338 18.07 -17.01 13.14
CA ASP A 338 17.18 -18.16 12.99
C ASP A 338 16.03 -18.04 14.02
N ASN A 339 14.99 -17.35 13.58
CA ASN A 339 13.80 -17.08 14.40
C ASN A 339 13.12 -18.38 14.87
N TRP A 340 13.05 -19.38 14.01
CA TRP A 340 12.34 -20.62 14.29
C TRP A 340 13.05 -21.46 15.35
N THR A 341 14.34 -21.70 15.17
CA THR A 341 15.11 -22.55 16.09
C THR A 341 15.25 -21.92 17.47
N TYR A 342 15.59 -20.63 17.55
CA TYR A 342 16.00 -19.98 18.79
C TYR A 342 14.92 -19.06 19.40
N GLY A 343 13.90 -18.67 18.63
CA GLY A 343 12.85 -17.73 19.06
C GLY A 343 11.50 -18.38 19.35
N ILE A 344 11.20 -19.53 18.76
CA ILE A 344 9.92 -20.23 18.94
C ILE A 344 10.07 -21.33 19.99
N TYR A 345 9.23 -21.25 21.02
CA TYR A 345 9.26 -22.17 22.15
C TYR A 345 7.94 -22.93 22.33
N ASN A 346 8.06 -24.16 22.83
CA ASN A 346 6.91 -24.94 23.26
C ASN A 346 6.47 -24.50 24.68
N GLN A 347 5.18 -24.24 24.86
CA GLN A 347 4.54 -24.07 26.17
C GLN A 347 3.69 -25.24 26.61
N ILE A 348 3.75 -26.35 25.91
CA ILE A 348 2.91 -27.54 26.11
C ILE A 348 3.72 -28.56 26.86
N ASN A 349 3.12 -29.19 27.89
CA ASN A 349 3.69 -30.37 28.55
C ASN A 349 3.18 -31.63 27.86
N ALA A 350 3.93 -32.74 27.94
CA ALA A 350 3.55 -33.99 27.32
C ALA A 350 2.20 -34.52 27.83
N SER A 351 1.81 -34.17 29.06
CA SER A 351 0.51 -34.50 29.64
C SER A 351 -0.66 -33.67 29.09
N ASP A 352 -0.39 -32.60 28.38
CA ASP A 352 -1.42 -31.69 27.88
C ASP A 352 -1.96 -32.13 26.50
N CYS A 353 -1.31 -33.07 25.86
CA CYS A 353 -1.73 -33.62 24.58
C CYS A 353 -1.45 -35.13 24.56
N ASP A 354 -2.14 -35.86 23.71
CA ASP A 354 -2.01 -37.34 23.62
C ASP A 354 -0.70 -37.78 22.96
N GLY A 355 0.34 -37.02 23.08
CA GLY A 355 1.64 -37.29 22.53
C GLY A 355 2.73 -36.39 23.07
N THR A 356 3.96 -36.71 22.77
CA THR A 356 5.13 -35.94 23.14
C THR A 356 5.35 -34.84 22.12
N TYR A 357 5.43 -33.57 22.55
CA TYR A 357 5.95 -32.50 21.71
C TYR A 357 7.44 -32.78 21.42
N THR A 358 7.74 -32.86 20.15
CA THR A 358 9.08 -33.12 19.62
C THR A 358 9.48 -32.07 18.61
N GLN A 359 10.75 -32.08 18.18
CA GLN A 359 11.20 -31.24 17.07
C GLN A 359 10.39 -31.54 15.78
N THR A 360 10.05 -32.79 15.55
CA THR A 360 9.18 -33.18 14.42
C THR A 360 7.81 -32.49 14.51
N THR A 361 7.18 -32.46 15.69
CA THR A 361 5.92 -31.69 15.88
C THR A 361 6.11 -30.22 15.59
N LYS A 362 7.18 -29.60 16.13
CA LYS A 362 7.53 -28.21 15.87
C LYS A 362 7.71 -27.94 14.36
N ASP A 363 8.36 -28.83 13.64
CA ASP A 363 8.58 -28.68 12.20
C ASP A 363 7.28 -28.83 11.39
N THR A 364 6.34 -29.66 11.84
CA THR A 364 5.03 -29.84 11.15
C THR A 364 4.07 -28.67 11.30
N ILE A 365 4.27 -27.78 12.27
CA ILE A 365 3.46 -26.57 12.48
C ILE A 365 4.07 -25.32 11.85
N ARG A 366 5.29 -25.42 11.32
CA ARG A 366 5.93 -24.36 10.56
C ARG A 366 5.38 -24.30 9.14
N LEU A 367 5.03 -23.11 8.70
CA LEU A 367 4.69 -22.82 7.31
C LEU A 367 5.94 -22.39 6.54
N SER A 368 6.03 -22.82 5.29
CA SER A 368 7.11 -22.41 4.36
C SER A 368 6.81 -21.11 3.64
N ALA A 369 5.54 -20.68 3.64
CA ALA A 369 5.07 -19.42 3.09
C ALA A 369 4.06 -18.76 4.05
N PRO A 370 3.87 -17.43 3.99
CA PRO A 370 2.86 -16.76 4.80
C PRO A 370 1.46 -17.25 4.44
N ILE A 371 0.55 -17.19 5.42
CA ILE A 371 -0.88 -17.28 5.10
C ILE A 371 -1.32 -16.04 4.32
N PRO A 372 -2.35 -16.12 3.48
CA PRO A 372 -2.91 -14.97 2.80
C PRO A 372 -3.27 -13.83 3.77
N TYR A 373 -2.95 -12.60 3.40
CA TYR A 373 -3.20 -11.40 4.18
C TYR A 373 -3.49 -10.22 3.25
N VAL A 374 -4.26 -9.26 3.74
CA VAL A 374 -4.62 -8.07 2.96
C VAL A 374 -3.44 -7.11 2.93
N VAL A 375 -3.30 -6.40 1.81
CA VAL A 375 -2.18 -5.51 1.50
C VAL A 375 -1.76 -4.65 2.69
N THR A 376 -0.47 -4.71 3.00
CA THR A 376 0.15 -4.02 4.15
C THR A 376 1.56 -3.60 3.77
N THR A 377 1.92 -2.36 4.07
CA THR A 377 3.29 -1.87 3.93
C THR A 377 4.20 -2.68 4.85
N THR A 378 5.22 -3.30 4.29
CA THR A 378 6.15 -4.14 5.03
C THR A 378 7.55 -3.53 5.00
N HIS A 379 8.05 -3.17 6.16
CA HIS A 379 9.42 -2.72 6.39
C HIS A 379 10.31 -3.90 6.83
N THR A 380 11.62 -3.77 6.70
CA THR A 380 12.52 -4.60 7.51
C THR A 380 12.28 -4.30 9.01
N ALA A 381 12.54 -5.26 9.90
CA ALA A 381 12.33 -5.04 11.34
C ALA A 381 13.08 -3.81 11.89
N THR A 382 14.26 -3.50 11.35
CA THR A 382 15.05 -2.33 11.76
C THR A 382 14.43 -1.02 11.26
N GLN A 383 13.93 -0.98 10.04
CA GLN A 383 13.20 0.19 9.53
C GLN A 383 11.89 0.38 10.30
N ALA A 384 11.14 -0.72 10.55
CA ALA A 384 9.93 -0.68 11.36
C ALA A 384 10.19 -0.10 12.76
N TYR A 385 11.31 -0.46 13.40
CA TYR A 385 11.69 0.09 14.69
C TYR A 385 11.74 1.63 14.67
N GLU A 386 12.41 2.24 13.71
CA GLU A 386 12.49 3.70 13.61
C GLU A 386 11.12 4.31 13.27
N ARG A 387 10.39 3.76 12.28
CA ARG A 387 9.09 4.28 11.87
C ARG A 387 8.04 4.20 12.99
N VAL A 388 7.99 3.09 13.71
CA VAL A 388 7.08 2.92 14.84
C VAL A 388 7.39 3.91 15.96
N LEU A 389 8.66 4.12 16.28
CA LEU A 389 9.04 5.13 17.29
C LEU A 389 8.69 6.56 16.86
N ASP A 390 8.72 6.85 15.58
CA ASP A 390 8.41 8.18 15.08
C ASP A 390 6.89 8.42 14.96
N TYR A 391 6.08 7.37 14.62
CA TYR A 391 4.69 7.58 14.22
C TYR A 391 3.64 6.82 15.04
N ALA A 392 3.96 5.84 15.89
CA ALA A 392 2.95 5.13 16.67
C ALA A 392 2.28 6.02 17.76
N GLY A 393 1.03 5.67 18.08
CA GLY A 393 0.17 6.40 19.01
C GLY A 393 -0.50 7.62 18.39
N ALA A 394 -1.10 8.49 19.20
CA ALA A 394 -1.72 9.74 18.78
C ALA A 394 -0.64 10.76 18.35
N SER A 395 0.14 10.40 17.32
CA SER A 395 1.39 11.04 16.93
C SER A 395 1.24 12.39 16.22
N LEU A 396 0.02 12.80 15.84
CA LEU A 396 -0.23 14.14 15.33
C LEU A 396 0.17 15.21 16.36
N SER A 397 -0.09 14.93 17.65
CA SER A 397 0.39 15.74 18.78
C SER A 397 0.62 14.80 19.97
N ARG A 398 1.84 14.24 20.09
CA ARG A 398 2.19 13.38 21.22
C ARG A 398 2.22 14.19 22.52
N ASP A 399 1.70 13.60 23.58
CA ASP A 399 1.86 14.16 24.90
C ASP A 399 3.12 13.63 25.62
N SER A 400 3.42 14.22 26.77
CA SER A 400 4.65 13.89 27.53
C SER A 400 4.74 12.44 27.99
N PHE A 401 3.62 11.73 28.11
CA PHE A 401 3.65 10.32 28.48
C PHE A 401 3.98 9.42 27.28
N ASP A 402 3.37 9.66 26.12
CA ASP A 402 3.70 8.93 24.89
C ASP A 402 5.16 9.18 24.49
N ASP A 403 5.63 10.43 24.59
CA ASP A 403 7.04 10.79 24.37
C ASP A 403 8.00 10.06 25.34
N LEU A 404 7.60 9.90 26.62
CA LEU A 404 8.37 9.13 27.59
C LEU A 404 8.47 7.66 27.18
N MET A 405 7.40 7.04 26.74
CA MET A 405 7.39 5.63 26.31
C MET A 405 8.27 5.42 25.08
N VAL A 406 8.21 6.34 24.11
CA VAL A 406 9.10 6.33 22.95
C VAL A 406 10.56 6.55 23.34
N SER A 407 10.83 7.51 24.24
CA SER A 407 12.17 7.80 24.74
C SER A 407 12.77 6.60 25.50
N ASP A 408 12.00 5.98 26.41
CA ASP A 408 12.44 4.78 27.13
C ASP A 408 12.77 3.64 26.18
N THR A 409 11.93 3.44 25.15
CA THR A 409 12.16 2.45 24.12
C THR A 409 13.42 2.76 23.31
N ARG A 410 13.59 4.00 22.85
CA ARG A 410 14.75 4.43 22.05
C ARG A 410 16.05 4.26 22.80
N ASN A 411 16.08 4.68 24.07
CA ASN A 411 17.27 4.68 24.92
C ASN A 411 17.53 3.33 25.61
N GLY A 412 16.58 2.39 25.61
CA GLY A 412 16.70 1.08 26.27
C GLY A 412 16.67 1.17 27.79
N VAL A 413 15.91 2.12 28.33
CA VAL A 413 15.78 2.41 29.76
C VAL A 413 14.34 2.21 30.26
N ALA A 414 14.15 2.31 31.56
CA ALA A 414 12.84 2.33 32.22
C ALA A 414 12.89 3.43 33.27
N THR A 415 12.22 4.55 32.97
CA THR A 415 12.29 5.75 33.80
C THR A 415 11.58 5.57 35.13
N TYR A 416 10.42 4.95 35.15
CA TYR A 416 9.61 4.71 36.34
C TYR A 416 9.43 3.22 36.62
N THR A 417 9.23 2.90 37.90
CA THR A 417 9.04 1.51 38.37
C THR A 417 8.18 1.51 39.63
N GLY A 418 7.17 0.68 39.66
CA GLY A 418 6.33 0.47 40.85
C GLY A 418 7.04 -0.33 41.95
N ASP A 419 6.64 -0.13 43.19
CA ASP A 419 7.22 -0.81 44.34
C ASP A 419 7.13 -2.35 44.20
N GLY A 420 8.25 -3.02 44.43
CA GLY A 420 8.36 -4.48 44.38
C GLY A 420 8.41 -5.07 42.95
N LEU A 421 8.39 -4.26 41.89
CA LEU A 421 8.35 -4.71 40.55
C LEU A 421 9.71 -4.66 39.81
N SER A 422 9.80 -5.37 38.70
CA SER A 422 10.90 -5.24 37.74
C SER A 422 10.82 -3.90 37.04
N ARG A 423 11.99 -3.37 36.64
CA ARG A 423 12.11 -2.03 36.02
C ARG A 423 11.16 -1.81 34.85
N GLY A 424 10.41 -0.72 34.88
CA GLY A 424 9.46 -0.29 33.87
C GLY A 424 8.02 -0.76 34.12
N PHE A 425 7.80 -1.73 35.00
CA PHE A 425 6.44 -2.15 35.39
C PHE A 425 5.97 -1.31 36.57
N ILE A 426 4.67 -0.97 36.57
CA ILE A 426 4.06 -0.08 37.54
C ILE A 426 2.79 -0.69 38.15
N ASN A 427 2.43 -0.29 39.38
CA ASN A 427 1.22 -0.72 40.07
C ASN A 427 0.05 0.26 39.86
N SER A 428 0.40 1.52 39.66
CA SER A 428 -0.55 2.62 39.44
C SER A 428 0.05 3.63 38.47
N GLN A 429 -0.79 4.33 37.70
CA GLN A 429 -0.37 5.47 36.88
C GLN A 429 0.39 6.53 37.71
N ASP A 430 0.14 6.58 39.02
CA ASP A 430 0.80 7.53 39.97
C ASP A 430 2.27 7.17 40.24
N ASP A 431 2.71 5.95 39.92
CA ASP A 431 4.14 5.58 39.98
C ASP A 431 4.98 6.37 38.96
N ASN A 432 4.36 7.00 37.98
CA ASN A 432 5.01 7.91 37.03
C ASN A 432 5.25 9.32 37.58
N LYS A 433 4.98 9.57 38.86
CA LYS A 433 5.17 10.88 39.47
C LYS A 433 6.63 11.26 39.56
N PRO A 434 7.08 12.36 38.93
CA PRO A 434 8.45 12.81 39.03
C PRO A 434 8.83 13.18 40.48
N ALA A 435 10.07 12.91 40.85
CA ALA A 435 10.57 13.32 42.18
C ALA A 435 10.45 14.85 42.33
N GLY A 436 9.83 15.28 43.44
CA GLY A 436 9.61 16.71 43.73
C GLY A 436 8.40 17.34 43.00
N ALA A 437 7.60 16.56 42.24
CA ALA A 437 6.37 17.07 41.65
C ALA A 437 5.37 17.54 42.72
N SER A 438 4.58 18.56 42.36
CA SER A 438 3.61 19.18 43.27
C SER A 438 2.52 18.20 43.76
N SER A 439 1.81 18.58 44.80
CA SER A 439 0.64 17.81 45.27
C SER A 439 -0.53 17.83 44.26
N SER A 440 -0.54 18.79 43.33
CA SER A 440 -1.51 18.92 42.25
C SER A 440 -1.10 18.19 40.96
N TRP A 441 0.01 17.46 40.98
CA TRP A 441 0.42 16.68 39.81
C TRP A 441 -0.61 15.60 39.47
N SER A 442 -0.85 15.40 38.21
CA SER A 442 -1.72 14.35 37.65
C SER A 442 -0.91 13.45 36.71
N ALA A 443 -1.18 12.15 36.72
CA ALA A 443 -0.60 11.21 35.78
C ALA A 443 -1.07 11.48 34.33
N TRP A 444 -2.30 11.96 34.19
CA TRP A 444 -2.80 12.37 32.88
C TRP A 444 -2.17 13.70 32.45
N PRO A 445 -1.40 13.74 31.37
CA PRO A 445 -0.82 14.98 30.86
C PRO A 445 -1.90 16.03 30.55
N THR A 446 -1.58 17.29 30.78
CA THR A 446 -2.47 18.38 30.36
C THR A 446 -2.48 18.44 28.82
N LEU A 447 -3.64 18.38 28.23
CA LEU A 447 -3.87 18.54 26.80
C LEU A 447 -4.52 19.91 26.57
N ASN A 448 -3.79 20.82 25.92
CA ASN A 448 -4.27 22.18 25.69
C ASN A 448 -5.19 22.21 24.47
N SER A 449 -6.35 22.84 24.60
CA SER A 449 -7.25 23.10 23.47
C SER A 449 -6.85 24.38 22.74
N GLY A 450 -6.71 24.28 21.44
CA GLY A 450 -6.74 25.43 20.55
C GLY A 450 -8.17 25.96 20.35
N ALA A 451 -8.31 27.04 19.59
CA ALA A 451 -9.63 27.46 19.11
C ALA A 451 -10.09 26.50 18.00
N ALA A 452 -11.32 26.04 18.08
CA ALA A 452 -11.92 25.31 16.98
C ALA A 452 -11.93 26.19 15.70
N PRO A 453 -11.59 25.65 14.55
CA PRO A 453 -11.83 26.35 13.29
C PRO A 453 -13.31 26.67 13.14
N THR A 454 -13.64 27.77 12.45
CA THR A 454 -15.04 28.09 12.16
C THR A 454 -15.57 27.08 11.13
N ASP A 455 -16.71 26.50 11.44
CA ASP A 455 -17.50 25.62 10.61
C ASP A 455 -18.94 26.14 10.71
N SER A 456 -19.41 26.83 9.66
CA SER A 456 -20.64 27.64 9.73
C SER A 456 -21.91 26.83 9.55
N ASP A 457 -21.87 25.71 8.85
CA ASP A 457 -23.00 24.83 8.59
C ASP A 457 -22.98 23.52 9.39
N GLY A 458 -21.83 23.21 10.04
CA GLY A 458 -21.70 22.11 10.99
C GLY A 458 -21.55 20.73 10.35
N ASP A 459 -20.98 20.67 9.15
CA ASP A 459 -20.75 19.42 8.43
C ASP A 459 -19.40 18.74 8.73
N GLY A 460 -18.58 19.36 9.60
CA GLY A 460 -17.31 18.85 10.07
C GLY A 460 -16.11 19.34 9.26
N MET A 461 -16.32 20.25 8.30
CA MET A 461 -15.27 20.91 7.52
C MET A 461 -15.17 22.38 7.90
N PRO A 462 -13.99 22.95 8.11
CA PRO A 462 -13.84 24.38 8.36
C PRO A 462 -14.14 25.22 7.11
N ASP A 463 -14.85 26.37 7.27
CA ASP A 463 -15.15 27.35 6.21
C ASP A 463 -13.93 27.66 5.32
N ALA A 464 -12.76 27.81 5.94
CA ALA A 464 -11.52 28.13 5.22
C ALA A 464 -11.05 26.97 4.33
N TRP A 465 -11.20 25.72 4.77
CA TRP A 465 -10.85 24.54 4.00
C TRP A 465 -11.84 24.36 2.84
N GLU A 466 -13.14 24.50 3.09
CA GLU A 466 -14.18 24.40 2.06
C GLU A 466 -13.98 25.43 0.96
N THR A 467 -13.79 26.69 1.34
CA THR A 467 -13.50 27.77 0.37
C THR A 467 -12.26 27.47 -0.48
N ALA A 468 -11.21 26.94 0.14
CA ALA A 468 -9.97 26.58 -0.57
C ALA A 468 -10.16 25.41 -1.54
N ASN A 469 -11.13 24.51 -1.28
CA ASN A 469 -11.44 23.35 -2.09
C ASN A 469 -12.69 23.53 -3.00
N GLY A 470 -13.23 24.76 -3.08
CA GLY A 470 -14.34 25.10 -3.97
C GLY A 470 -15.71 24.61 -3.50
N LEU A 471 -15.85 24.33 -2.19
CA LEU A 471 -17.09 23.96 -1.51
C LEU A 471 -17.78 25.19 -0.92
N ASN A 472 -18.99 25.00 -0.40
CA ASN A 472 -19.81 26.10 0.11
C ASN A 472 -19.95 26.06 1.64
N PRO A 473 -19.29 26.94 2.41
CA PRO A 473 -19.34 26.99 3.89
C PRO A 473 -20.72 27.23 4.54
N ASN A 474 -21.79 27.18 3.78
CA ASN A 474 -23.15 27.32 4.24
C ASN A 474 -24.08 26.24 3.66
N ASP A 475 -23.54 25.12 3.20
CA ASP A 475 -24.32 24.02 2.65
C ASP A 475 -23.82 22.67 3.21
N ALA A 476 -24.28 22.32 4.40
CA ALA A 476 -23.91 21.08 5.09
C ALA A 476 -24.15 19.78 4.28
N ALA A 477 -24.80 19.86 3.12
CA ALA A 477 -25.03 18.68 2.29
C ALA A 477 -23.79 18.32 1.45
N ASP A 478 -22.88 19.26 1.18
CA ASP A 478 -21.71 19.00 0.36
C ASP A 478 -20.63 18.20 1.09
N GLY A 479 -20.61 18.17 2.43
CA GLY A 479 -19.70 17.33 3.23
C GLY A 479 -19.87 15.83 2.98
N ALA A 480 -21.10 15.39 2.68
CA ALA A 480 -21.39 13.99 2.40
C ALA A 480 -21.18 13.59 0.92
N LEU A 481 -20.95 14.56 0.02
CA LEU A 481 -20.71 14.28 -1.40
C LEU A 481 -19.38 13.54 -1.59
N VAL A 482 -19.43 12.52 -2.44
CA VAL A 482 -18.24 11.72 -2.77
C VAL A 482 -17.43 12.43 -3.86
N ALA A 483 -16.17 12.71 -3.58
CA ALA A 483 -15.22 13.29 -4.52
C ALA A 483 -14.68 12.22 -5.51
N GLU A 484 -13.96 12.66 -6.54
CA GLU A 484 -13.39 11.77 -7.59
C GLU A 484 -12.48 10.66 -7.03
N ASN A 485 -11.85 10.87 -5.88
CA ASN A 485 -11.01 9.90 -5.21
C ASN A 485 -11.78 8.86 -4.37
N GLY A 486 -13.12 8.87 -4.42
CA GLY A 486 -13.99 7.92 -3.74
C GLY A 486 -14.25 8.16 -2.25
N TYR A 487 -13.69 9.22 -1.67
CA TYR A 487 -13.97 9.66 -0.30
C TYR A 487 -15.01 10.80 -0.29
N THR A 488 -15.78 10.91 0.78
CA THR A 488 -16.61 12.10 0.98
C THR A 488 -15.75 13.35 1.25
N ASN A 489 -16.30 14.55 1.04
CA ASN A 489 -15.55 15.78 1.26
C ASN A 489 -15.09 15.91 2.72
N VAL A 490 -15.94 15.56 3.70
CA VAL A 490 -15.53 15.56 5.11
C VAL A 490 -14.41 14.51 5.39
N GLU A 491 -14.41 13.33 4.75
CA GLU A 491 -13.30 12.39 4.85
C GLU A 491 -12.02 12.98 4.24
N ASN A 492 -12.10 13.69 3.12
CA ASN A 492 -10.95 14.36 2.51
C ASN A 492 -10.36 15.42 3.45
N TYR A 493 -11.19 16.22 4.12
CA TYR A 493 -10.72 17.14 5.15
C TYR A 493 -10.01 16.40 6.29
N ILE A 494 -10.66 15.41 6.90
CA ILE A 494 -10.12 14.62 8.01
C ILE A 494 -8.78 13.96 7.64
N ASN A 495 -8.66 13.44 6.43
CA ASN A 495 -7.45 12.79 5.93
C ASN A 495 -6.32 13.78 5.65
N SER A 496 -6.65 14.99 5.18
CA SER A 496 -5.65 16.05 4.91
C SER A 496 -4.87 16.46 6.17
N LEU A 497 -5.48 16.37 7.34
CA LEU A 497 -4.84 16.70 8.62
C LEU A 497 -3.63 15.82 8.96
N VAL A 498 -3.57 14.61 8.41
CA VAL A 498 -2.55 13.60 8.71
C VAL A 498 -1.81 13.08 7.48
N GLU A 499 -1.97 13.70 6.33
CA GLU A 499 -1.38 13.29 5.05
C GLU A 499 0.15 13.16 5.14
N THR A 500 0.82 14.13 5.76
CA THR A 500 2.27 14.11 5.95
C THR A 500 2.72 12.92 6.81
N ILE A 501 1.98 12.58 7.88
CA ILE A 501 2.26 11.42 8.72
C ILE A 501 2.10 10.15 7.88
N THR A 502 0.97 10.00 7.19
CA THR A 502 0.65 8.84 6.35
C THR A 502 1.73 8.59 5.28
N THR A 503 2.20 9.64 4.63
CA THR A 503 3.28 9.54 3.63
C THR A 503 4.61 9.13 4.27
N ASN A 504 5.00 9.76 5.36
CA ASN A 504 6.30 9.54 5.97
C ASN A 504 6.42 8.21 6.70
N GLN A 505 5.35 7.74 7.35
CA GLN A 505 5.37 6.46 8.09
C GLN A 505 5.63 5.27 7.16
N ASN A 506 5.11 5.29 5.94
CA ASN A 506 5.25 4.21 4.98
C ASN A 506 6.56 4.29 4.16
N ALA A 507 7.31 5.39 4.28
CA ALA A 507 8.53 5.60 3.50
C ALA A 507 9.59 4.52 3.75
N GLY A 508 10.04 3.88 2.67
CA GLY A 508 11.04 2.80 2.68
C GLY A 508 10.47 1.41 2.92
N GLY A 509 9.14 1.27 3.09
CA GLY A 509 8.46 -0.02 3.09
C GLY A 509 8.01 -0.43 1.69
N THR A 510 7.66 -1.69 1.54
CA THR A 510 7.09 -2.25 0.32
C THR A 510 5.68 -2.74 0.62
N MET A 511 4.72 -2.37 -0.20
CA MET A 511 3.35 -2.90 -0.09
C MET A 511 3.34 -4.37 -0.54
N THR A 512 2.83 -5.25 0.32
CA THR A 512 2.74 -6.69 0.08
C THR A 512 1.39 -7.22 0.56
N GLY A 513 0.91 -8.34 0.02
CA GLY A 513 -0.40 -8.93 0.34
C GLY A 513 -1.44 -8.64 -0.74
N ASP A 514 -2.63 -9.22 -0.57
CA ASP A 514 -3.70 -9.21 -1.55
C ASP A 514 -4.58 -7.97 -1.42
N LYS A 515 -5.05 -7.41 -2.53
CA LYS A 515 -6.07 -6.37 -2.56
C LYS A 515 -7.45 -7.02 -2.71
N GLU A 516 -8.45 -6.56 -1.96
CA GLU A 516 -9.82 -6.91 -2.27
C GLU A 516 -10.29 -6.06 -3.46
N THR A 517 -10.72 -6.73 -4.50
CA THR A 517 -11.32 -6.10 -5.67
C THR A 517 -12.83 -6.26 -5.64
N VAL A 518 -13.53 -5.27 -6.15
CA VAL A 518 -14.96 -5.35 -6.47
C VAL A 518 -15.02 -5.53 -7.98
N GLN A 519 -15.66 -6.60 -8.44
CA GLN A 519 -16.04 -6.68 -9.84
C GLN A 519 -17.06 -5.59 -10.12
N GLN A 520 -16.65 -4.54 -10.83
CA GLN A 520 -17.57 -3.54 -11.32
C GLN A 520 -18.19 -4.07 -12.61
N VAL A 521 -19.51 -4.21 -12.63
CA VAL A 521 -20.22 -4.47 -13.86
C VAL A 521 -20.16 -3.19 -14.69
N THR A 522 -19.39 -3.21 -15.77
CA THR A 522 -19.26 -2.06 -16.69
C THR A 522 -20.33 -2.06 -17.75
N ASP A 523 -20.88 -3.25 -18.08
CA ASP A 523 -21.87 -3.45 -19.11
C ASP A 523 -23.08 -4.22 -18.56
N TYR A 524 -24.28 -3.68 -18.84
CA TYR A 524 -25.54 -4.31 -18.50
C TYR A 524 -26.25 -4.74 -19.78
N GLU A 525 -26.28 -6.04 -20.06
CA GLU A 525 -26.90 -6.57 -21.24
C GLU A 525 -28.42 -6.79 -21.03
N ILE A 526 -29.21 -6.34 -21.96
CA ILE A 526 -30.66 -6.50 -22.01
C ILE A 526 -31.01 -7.36 -23.23
N SER A 527 -30.80 -8.68 -23.12
CA SER A 527 -30.94 -9.57 -24.27
C SER A 527 -31.66 -10.90 -23.96
N ALA A 528 -31.68 -11.37 -22.69
CA ALA A 528 -31.91 -12.79 -22.43
C ALA A 528 -33.23 -13.14 -21.75
N LEU A 529 -33.77 -14.30 -22.14
CA LEU A 529 -34.84 -15.05 -21.47
C LEU A 529 -34.29 -16.26 -20.75
N THR A 530 -34.89 -16.55 -19.59
CA THR A 530 -34.83 -17.89 -19.01
C THR A 530 -35.68 -18.89 -19.80
N SER A 531 -35.31 -20.19 -19.73
CA SER A 531 -36.02 -21.29 -20.39
C SER A 531 -37.49 -21.48 -19.96
N ASN A 532 -37.96 -20.77 -18.93
CA ASN A 532 -39.32 -20.86 -18.38
C ASN A 532 -40.24 -19.70 -18.75
N GLY A 533 -39.76 -18.71 -19.53
CA GLY A 533 -40.58 -17.57 -19.96
C GLY A 533 -40.64 -16.43 -18.95
N ASP A 534 -39.88 -16.53 -17.83
CA ASP A 534 -39.71 -15.43 -16.87
C ASP A 534 -38.53 -14.55 -17.27
N TRP A 535 -38.69 -13.24 -17.10
CA TRP A 535 -37.68 -12.27 -17.37
C TRP A 535 -36.62 -12.26 -16.28
N THR A 536 -35.40 -12.61 -16.62
CA THR A 536 -34.27 -12.25 -15.78
C THR A 536 -33.35 -11.39 -16.61
N PHE A 537 -33.20 -10.14 -16.17
CA PHE A 537 -32.14 -9.25 -16.63
C PHE A 537 -30.95 -9.47 -15.73
N GLN A 538 -29.77 -9.36 -16.30
CA GLN A 538 -28.56 -9.41 -15.53
C GLN A 538 -28.52 -8.22 -14.53
N HIS A 539 -27.97 -8.46 -13.33
CA HIS A 539 -27.62 -7.41 -12.39
C HIS A 539 -28.78 -6.50 -11.88
N GLY A 540 -30.00 -7.00 -11.83
CA GLY A 540 -31.12 -6.29 -11.20
C GLY A 540 -31.83 -5.26 -12.06
N LEU A 541 -31.56 -5.23 -13.38
CA LEU A 541 -32.29 -4.39 -14.31
C LEU A 541 -33.73 -4.84 -14.49
N SER A 542 -34.61 -3.90 -14.79
CA SER A 542 -35.97 -4.21 -15.27
C SER A 542 -36.38 -3.27 -16.40
N ILE A 543 -37.21 -3.75 -17.34
CA ILE A 543 -37.76 -2.93 -18.44
C ILE A 543 -39.29 -2.90 -18.36
N ARG A 544 -39.88 -1.73 -18.53
CA ARG A 544 -41.31 -1.51 -18.59
C ARG A 544 -41.71 -0.75 -19.84
N GLU A 545 -42.78 -1.18 -20.48
CA GLU A 545 -43.46 -0.47 -21.58
C GLU A 545 -44.60 0.34 -21.00
N SER A 546 -44.51 1.66 -20.90
CA SER A 546 -45.55 2.51 -20.31
C SER A 546 -46.16 1.93 -19.03
N GLY A 547 -45.34 1.21 -18.21
CA GLY A 547 -45.73 0.51 -16.99
C GLY A 547 -45.99 -1.00 -17.11
N GLU A 548 -46.00 -1.59 -18.31
CA GLU A 548 -46.16 -3.02 -18.54
C GLU A 548 -44.83 -3.65 -19.01
N PRO A 549 -44.54 -4.94 -18.66
CA PRO A 549 -43.32 -5.63 -19.12
C PRO A 549 -43.28 -5.77 -20.64
N ALA A 550 -42.15 -5.56 -21.26
CA ALA A 550 -41.94 -5.72 -22.71
C ALA A 550 -42.09 -7.20 -23.15
N VAL A 551 -42.58 -7.42 -24.39
CA VAL A 551 -42.83 -8.79 -24.94
C VAL A 551 -41.55 -9.32 -25.62
N VAL A 552 -41.13 -10.52 -25.28
CA VAL A 552 -39.89 -11.19 -25.76
C VAL A 552 -40.10 -12.08 -26.99
N SER A 553 -39.08 -12.10 -27.85
CA SER A 553 -38.95 -13.03 -28.97
C SER A 553 -38.25 -14.33 -28.56
N LYS A 554 -38.45 -15.41 -29.29
CA LYS A 554 -37.74 -16.70 -29.16
C LYS A 554 -36.25 -16.66 -29.61
N THR A 555 -35.78 -15.52 -30.03
CA THR A 555 -34.36 -15.23 -30.37
C THR A 555 -33.74 -14.36 -29.28
N ASN A 556 -32.42 -14.21 -29.30
CA ASN A 556 -31.67 -13.44 -28.27
C ASN A 556 -32.00 -11.93 -28.24
N TYR A 557 -33.02 -11.45 -29.00
CA TYR A 557 -33.42 -10.05 -29.05
C TYR A 557 -34.80 -9.85 -28.40
N LEU A 558 -34.95 -8.74 -27.71
CA LEU A 558 -36.21 -8.26 -27.18
C LEU A 558 -37.05 -7.62 -28.29
N LYS A 559 -38.35 -7.89 -28.32
CA LYS A 559 -39.28 -7.22 -29.22
C LYS A 559 -39.84 -5.95 -28.58
N PHE A 560 -39.67 -4.84 -29.27
CA PHE A 560 -40.23 -3.57 -28.88
C PHE A 560 -41.22 -3.05 -29.92
N SER A 561 -42.37 -2.56 -29.45
CA SER A 561 -43.39 -1.98 -30.34
C SER A 561 -43.01 -0.56 -30.75
N ARG A 562 -43.26 -0.21 -32.05
CA ARG A 562 -42.95 1.11 -32.57
C ARG A 562 -43.72 2.23 -31.83
N ASN A 563 -43.09 3.38 -31.65
CA ASN A 563 -43.64 4.56 -31.00
C ASN A 563 -44.14 4.37 -29.55
N HIS A 564 -43.75 3.29 -28.89
CA HIS A 564 -43.94 3.09 -27.47
C HIS A 564 -42.63 3.47 -26.74
N GLN A 565 -42.71 4.21 -25.64
CA GLN A 565 -41.59 4.51 -24.80
C GLN A 565 -41.36 3.35 -23.82
N TYR A 566 -40.13 2.89 -23.74
CA TYR A 566 -39.66 1.92 -22.76
C TYR A 566 -38.81 2.57 -21.74
N THR A 567 -38.92 2.12 -20.48
CA THR A 567 -38.13 2.60 -19.35
C THR A 567 -37.35 1.43 -18.77
N VAL A 568 -36.05 1.57 -18.72
CA VAL A 568 -35.14 0.67 -18.01
C VAL A 568 -34.93 1.23 -16.62
N GLU A 569 -35.27 0.47 -15.57
CA GLU A 569 -34.97 0.80 -14.19
C GLU A 569 -33.53 0.36 -13.88
N LEU A 570 -32.68 1.29 -13.48
CA LEU A 570 -31.28 1.06 -13.18
C LEU A 570 -31.10 0.76 -11.68
N PRO A 571 -30.17 -0.11 -11.29
CA PRO A 571 -29.84 -0.31 -9.88
C PRO A 571 -29.34 0.96 -9.19
N ASP A 572 -29.49 1.03 -7.88
CA ASP A 572 -29.03 2.18 -7.08
C ASP A 572 -27.51 2.38 -7.25
N GLY A 573 -27.14 3.63 -7.50
CA GLY A 573 -25.74 4.03 -7.68
C GLY A 573 -25.14 3.74 -9.06
N VAL A 574 -25.93 3.18 -10.00
CA VAL A 574 -25.49 2.95 -11.38
C VAL A 574 -25.77 4.17 -12.24
N THR A 575 -24.76 4.62 -12.96
CA THR A 575 -24.83 5.71 -13.95
C THR A 575 -24.48 5.15 -15.32
N ILE A 576 -25.35 5.32 -16.31
CA ILE A 576 -25.11 4.88 -17.69
C ILE A 576 -24.64 6.04 -18.53
N GLU A 577 -23.49 5.89 -19.15
CA GLU A 577 -22.84 6.91 -19.99
C GLU A 577 -23.09 6.66 -21.48
N ARG A 578 -23.21 5.40 -21.90
CA ARG A 578 -23.38 5.00 -23.30
C ARG A 578 -24.39 3.86 -23.43
N VAL A 579 -25.01 3.74 -24.59
CA VAL A 579 -25.92 2.63 -24.92
C VAL A 579 -25.55 2.06 -26.28
N THR A 580 -25.25 0.76 -26.33
CA THR A 580 -25.14 0.04 -27.60
C THR A 580 -26.45 -0.65 -27.89
N ILE A 581 -27.02 -0.38 -29.07
CA ILE A 581 -28.25 -1.01 -29.58
C ILE A 581 -27.90 -1.86 -30.80
N THR A 582 -28.13 -3.17 -30.69
CA THR A 582 -27.87 -4.12 -31.80
C THR A 582 -29.17 -4.80 -32.20
N GLY A 583 -29.45 -4.92 -33.52
CA GLY A 583 -30.59 -5.67 -34.00
C GLY A 583 -31.16 -5.22 -35.34
N ASN A 584 -32.47 -5.53 -35.53
CA ASN A 584 -33.15 -5.34 -36.80
C ASN A 584 -34.62 -4.98 -36.62
N LEU A 585 -35.29 -4.61 -37.75
CA LEU A 585 -36.75 -4.62 -37.86
C LEU A 585 -37.25 -6.04 -37.90
N ASN A 586 -38.18 -6.43 -37.03
CA ASN A 586 -38.77 -7.78 -37.00
C ASN A 586 -39.81 -8.01 -38.12
N LEU A 587 -39.54 -7.55 -39.31
CA LEU A 587 -40.33 -7.75 -40.54
C LEU A 587 -39.40 -8.10 -41.71
N ASP A 588 -39.99 -8.68 -42.80
CA ASP A 588 -39.25 -9.10 -44.00
C ASP A 588 -38.96 -7.94 -44.95
N ALA A 589 -39.52 -6.75 -44.73
CA ALA A 589 -39.29 -5.55 -45.48
C ALA A 589 -39.46 -4.29 -44.63
N GLY A 590 -38.91 -3.17 -45.09
CA GLY A 590 -38.94 -1.91 -44.38
C GLY A 590 -37.72 -1.64 -43.52
N THR A 591 -37.78 -0.60 -42.68
CA THR A 591 -36.69 -0.19 -41.75
C THR A 591 -37.30 0.26 -40.43
N ALA A 592 -36.44 0.21 -39.40
CA ALA A 592 -36.72 0.83 -38.10
C ALA A 592 -35.62 1.82 -37.77
N TYR A 593 -35.88 2.68 -36.82
CA TYR A 593 -34.89 3.64 -36.32
C TYR A 593 -35.13 3.95 -34.82
N LEU A 594 -34.09 4.42 -34.14
CA LEU A 594 -34.21 4.94 -32.77
C LEU A 594 -34.83 6.34 -32.86
N LYS A 595 -36.01 6.53 -32.28
CA LYS A 595 -36.71 7.82 -32.25
C LYS A 595 -36.32 8.68 -31.06
N GLU A 596 -36.08 8.07 -29.95
CA GLU A 596 -35.70 8.79 -28.70
C GLU A 596 -34.82 7.89 -27.85
N LEU A 597 -33.82 8.45 -27.17
CA LEU A 597 -33.01 7.83 -26.14
C LEU A 597 -32.68 8.86 -25.06
N ASN A 598 -33.04 8.56 -23.84
CA ASN A 598 -32.81 9.39 -22.64
C ASN A 598 -33.23 10.86 -22.84
N GLY A 599 -34.43 11.07 -23.40
CA GLY A 599 -34.99 12.40 -23.66
C GLY A 599 -34.54 13.07 -24.97
N LYS A 600 -33.46 12.58 -25.62
CA LYS A 600 -33.00 13.11 -26.90
C LYS A 600 -33.70 12.45 -28.07
N THR A 601 -34.25 13.25 -29.01
CA THR A 601 -34.94 12.76 -30.21
C THR A 601 -34.02 12.70 -31.41
N TYR A 602 -34.23 11.69 -32.27
CA TYR A 602 -33.45 11.43 -33.48
C TYR A 602 -34.33 11.41 -34.72
N SER A 603 -33.78 11.72 -35.87
CA SER A 603 -34.50 11.70 -37.15
C SER A 603 -34.63 10.27 -37.69
N ALA A 604 -35.53 10.05 -38.68
CA ALA A 604 -35.74 8.76 -39.32
C ALA A 604 -34.52 8.28 -40.18
N THR A 605 -33.50 9.12 -40.31
CA THR A 605 -32.27 8.80 -41.02
C THR A 605 -31.11 8.49 -40.06
N ASP A 606 -31.29 8.75 -38.77
CA ASP A 606 -30.28 8.45 -37.74
C ASP A 606 -30.54 7.04 -37.19
N TYR A 607 -29.48 6.30 -36.84
CA TYR A 607 -29.55 4.98 -36.20
C TYR A 607 -30.60 4.03 -36.83
N VAL A 608 -30.48 3.77 -38.15
CA VAL A 608 -31.43 2.97 -38.95
C VAL A 608 -31.06 1.50 -38.91
N PHE A 609 -32.04 0.66 -38.58
CA PHE A 609 -31.95 -0.79 -38.53
C PHE A 609 -32.64 -1.44 -39.73
N PRO A 610 -31.98 -2.38 -40.42
CA PRO A 610 -32.51 -3.08 -41.58
C PRO A 610 -33.60 -4.07 -41.23
N ASN A 611 -34.30 -4.62 -42.20
CA ASN A 611 -35.26 -5.72 -41.99
C ASN A 611 -34.53 -7.06 -41.70
N ARG A 612 -35.23 -8.02 -41.09
CA ARG A 612 -34.65 -9.29 -40.62
C ARG A 612 -34.14 -10.21 -41.77
N LEU A 613 -34.51 -9.97 -43.01
CA LEU A 613 -34.03 -10.74 -44.15
C LEU A 613 -32.69 -10.21 -44.68
N ALA A 614 -32.27 -9.04 -44.26
CA ALA A 614 -31.01 -8.47 -44.71
C ALA A 614 -29.77 -9.24 -44.21
N ASN A 615 -29.92 -10.13 -43.21
CA ASN A 615 -28.86 -10.91 -42.58
C ASN A 615 -27.71 -10.02 -42.07
N ASP A 616 -28.06 -8.81 -41.66
CA ASP A 616 -27.10 -7.75 -41.27
C ASP A 616 -27.71 -7.01 -40.07
N ASP A 617 -27.54 -7.57 -38.89
CA ASP A 617 -27.91 -6.87 -37.66
C ASP A 617 -26.97 -5.67 -37.47
N ARG A 618 -27.54 -4.48 -37.36
CA ARG A 618 -26.75 -3.29 -37.14
C ARG A 618 -26.59 -3.00 -35.69
N SER A 619 -25.40 -2.49 -35.33
CA SER A 619 -25.05 -2.06 -34.00
C SER A 619 -24.66 -0.58 -34.00
N TYR A 620 -25.18 0.16 -33.01
CA TYR A 620 -24.87 1.56 -32.81
C TYR A 620 -24.55 1.81 -31.34
N THR A 621 -23.38 2.34 -31.05
CA THR A 621 -23.01 2.82 -29.70
C THR A 621 -23.23 4.32 -29.62
N ILE A 622 -24.08 4.76 -28.69
CA ILE A 622 -24.55 6.14 -28.55
C ILE A 622 -24.12 6.64 -27.17
N THR A 623 -23.28 7.68 -27.13
CA THR A 623 -22.95 8.40 -25.89
C THR A 623 -24.13 9.30 -25.50
N LEU A 624 -24.54 9.23 -24.25
CA LEU A 624 -25.61 10.06 -23.72
C LEU A 624 -25.09 11.47 -23.46
N GLU A 625 -25.87 12.50 -23.86
CA GLU A 625 -25.55 13.90 -23.58
C GLU A 625 -25.62 14.21 -22.08
N THR A 626 -26.51 13.54 -21.39
CA THR A 626 -26.63 13.54 -19.93
C THR A 626 -26.66 12.09 -19.50
N PRO A 627 -25.73 11.67 -18.63
CA PRO A 627 -25.73 10.30 -18.12
C PRO A 627 -27.07 9.95 -17.44
N ALA A 628 -27.50 8.70 -17.62
CA ALA A 628 -28.76 8.22 -17.03
C ALA A 628 -28.52 7.62 -15.65
N THR A 629 -29.28 8.10 -14.66
CA THR A 629 -29.30 7.55 -13.29
C THR A 629 -30.72 7.21 -12.89
N GLY A 630 -30.93 6.10 -12.18
CA GLY A 630 -32.23 5.62 -11.76
C GLY A 630 -33.07 5.05 -12.90
N VAL A 631 -33.20 5.75 -14.02
CA VAL A 631 -33.94 5.28 -15.20
C VAL A 631 -33.28 5.72 -16.51
N LEU A 632 -33.38 4.85 -17.52
CA LEU A 632 -33.04 5.17 -18.91
C LEU A 632 -34.27 4.97 -19.78
N THR A 633 -34.62 5.92 -20.66
CA THR A 633 -35.76 5.77 -21.59
C THR A 633 -35.30 5.63 -23.02
N PHE A 634 -36.06 4.85 -23.81
CA PHE A 634 -35.88 4.79 -25.27
C PHE A 634 -37.17 4.52 -25.98
N THR A 635 -37.28 4.98 -27.24
CA THR A 635 -38.47 4.82 -28.08
C THR A 635 -38.06 4.35 -29.48
N PRO A 636 -38.37 3.12 -29.91
CA PRO A 636 -38.21 2.69 -31.29
C PRO A 636 -39.31 3.24 -32.22
N SER A 637 -39.01 3.42 -33.51
CA SER A 637 -39.97 3.78 -34.53
C SER A 637 -39.68 3.05 -35.83
N GLY A 638 -40.56 3.19 -36.82
CA GLY A 638 -40.40 2.57 -38.14
C GLY A 638 -41.62 1.81 -38.61
N ASP A 639 -41.44 0.82 -39.51
CA ASP A 639 -42.53 0.12 -40.20
C ASP A 639 -43.24 -0.95 -39.32
N GLY A 640 -42.60 -1.38 -38.23
CA GLY A 640 -43.17 -2.41 -37.35
C GLY A 640 -42.46 -2.53 -36.01
N GLN A 641 -42.59 -3.71 -35.39
CA GLN A 641 -41.85 -4.06 -34.17
C GLN A 641 -40.37 -4.25 -34.49
N VAL A 642 -39.50 -3.85 -33.56
CA VAL A 642 -38.05 -4.07 -33.65
C VAL A 642 -37.63 -5.25 -32.74
N GLY A 643 -36.58 -5.95 -33.16
CA GLY A 643 -35.83 -6.91 -32.35
C GLY A 643 -34.49 -6.28 -31.99
N TRP A 644 -34.31 -5.83 -30.73
CA TRP A 644 -33.11 -5.19 -30.28
C TRP A 644 -32.53 -5.86 -29.03
N MET A 645 -31.21 -5.86 -28.94
CA MET A 645 -30.41 -6.09 -27.78
C MET A 645 -29.82 -4.75 -27.33
N LEU A 646 -29.88 -4.41 -26.09
CA LEU A 646 -29.27 -3.21 -25.56
C LEU A 646 -28.16 -3.60 -24.59
N VAL A 647 -26.99 -2.97 -24.73
CA VAL A 647 -25.91 -3.02 -23.75
C VAL A 647 -25.72 -1.60 -23.20
N LEU A 648 -25.87 -1.48 -21.89
CA LEU A 648 -25.75 -0.20 -21.17
C LEU A 648 -24.36 -0.13 -20.54
N HIS A 649 -23.57 0.86 -20.92
CA HIS A 649 -22.19 1.02 -20.46
C HIS A 649 -22.12 2.10 -19.38
N THR A 650 -21.47 1.79 -18.28
CA THR A 650 -21.23 2.74 -17.17
C THR A 650 -20.02 3.64 -17.44
N GLU A 651 -19.24 3.33 -18.46
CA GLU A 651 -18.05 4.11 -18.80
C GLU A 651 -18.32 5.07 -19.95
N LYS A 652 -17.75 6.28 -19.85
CA LYS A 652 -17.70 7.24 -20.97
C LYS A 652 -17.02 6.57 -22.15
N ALA A 653 -17.34 7.01 -23.38
CA ALA A 653 -16.53 6.61 -24.53
C ALA A 653 -15.09 7.01 -24.21
N GLU A 654 -14.17 6.06 -24.23
CA GLU A 654 -12.76 6.37 -24.11
C GLU A 654 -12.41 7.46 -25.15
N GLU A 655 -12.04 8.65 -24.68
CA GLU A 655 -10.92 9.35 -25.31
C GLU A 655 -9.78 8.34 -25.21
N GLU A 656 -9.12 7.98 -26.33
CA GLU A 656 -8.09 6.93 -26.39
C GLU A 656 -7.31 6.87 -25.08
N PRO A 657 -7.22 5.69 -24.40
CA PRO A 657 -6.69 5.61 -23.05
C PRO A 657 -5.34 6.33 -23.04
N ALA A 658 -5.15 7.21 -22.08
CA ALA A 658 -3.83 7.72 -21.77
C ALA A 658 -2.96 6.49 -21.64
N SER A 659 -2.05 6.28 -22.60
CA SER A 659 -1.26 5.08 -22.80
C SER A 659 -0.77 4.58 -21.44
N ASP A 660 -1.00 3.32 -21.10
CA ASP A 660 -0.38 2.66 -19.95
C ASP A 660 1.13 2.71 -20.15
N VAL A 661 1.71 3.76 -19.64
CA VAL A 661 3.13 4.06 -19.79
C VAL A 661 3.75 3.87 -18.42
N VAL A 662 4.59 2.88 -18.29
CA VAL A 662 5.37 2.67 -17.07
C VAL A 662 6.70 3.38 -17.22
N THR A 663 7.08 4.18 -16.22
CA THR A 663 8.40 4.76 -16.14
C THR A 663 9.39 3.72 -15.60
N LYS A 664 10.35 3.33 -16.43
CA LYS A 664 11.45 2.46 -16.02
C LYS A 664 12.65 3.29 -15.57
N THR A 665 13.36 2.80 -14.57
CA THR A 665 14.64 3.37 -14.11
C THR A 665 15.69 2.27 -14.14
N VAL A 666 16.77 2.52 -14.87
CA VAL A 666 17.91 1.61 -14.97
C VAL A 666 19.19 2.34 -14.60
N THR A 667 20.18 1.62 -14.09
CA THR A 667 21.51 2.19 -13.82
C THR A 667 22.44 1.80 -14.95
N GLY A 668 23.06 2.77 -15.58
CA GLY A 668 24.00 2.53 -16.69
C GLY A 668 25.29 3.31 -16.57
N THR A 669 26.22 2.98 -17.43
CA THR A 669 27.57 3.52 -17.44
C THR A 669 27.98 3.98 -18.84
N ILE A 670 28.57 5.17 -18.90
CA ILE A 670 29.10 5.80 -20.11
C ILE A 670 30.61 5.94 -19.91
N THR A 671 31.39 5.36 -20.80
CA THR A 671 32.88 5.44 -20.77
C THR A 671 33.40 6.20 -21.97
N LEU A 672 34.13 7.26 -21.70
CA LEU A 672 34.84 8.08 -22.70
C LEU A 672 36.32 7.67 -22.67
N PRO A 673 36.82 7.01 -23.72
CA PRO A 673 38.15 6.42 -23.73
C PRO A 673 39.24 7.45 -24.11
N PHE A 674 39.64 8.30 -23.15
CA PHE A 674 40.74 9.26 -23.34
C PHE A 674 42.10 8.56 -23.39
N TYR A 675 42.39 7.85 -24.44
CA TYR A 675 43.65 7.16 -24.67
C TYR A 675 43.97 6.91 -26.16
N GLU A 676 43.27 7.58 -27.07
CA GLU A 676 43.43 7.39 -28.52
C GLU A 676 44.26 8.50 -29.17
N GLY A 677 44.55 9.60 -28.47
CA GLY A 677 45.26 10.79 -28.99
C GLY A 677 44.35 11.74 -29.78
N SER A 678 43.03 11.57 -29.61
CA SER A 678 41.97 12.34 -30.26
C SER A 678 40.76 12.43 -29.33
N THR A 679 39.89 13.40 -29.57
CA THR A 679 38.54 13.45 -28.97
C THR A 679 37.44 12.84 -29.87
N ASP A 680 37.85 12.36 -31.03
CA ASP A 680 36.97 11.63 -31.96
C ASP A 680 37.17 10.12 -31.72
N PHE A 681 36.52 9.59 -30.72
CA PHE A 681 36.56 8.19 -30.32
C PHE A 681 35.16 7.63 -30.13
N ALA A 682 35.03 6.31 -30.25
CA ALA A 682 33.79 5.63 -29.95
C ALA A 682 33.54 5.66 -28.41
N VAL A 683 32.43 6.24 -28.00
CA VAL A 683 31.97 6.19 -26.60
C VAL A 683 31.43 4.80 -26.33
N LEU A 684 31.76 4.23 -25.18
CA LEU A 684 31.28 2.92 -24.77
C LEU A 684 30.10 3.10 -23.80
N TYR A 685 29.01 2.45 -24.10
CA TYR A 685 27.79 2.45 -23.30
C TYR A 685 27.57 1.05 -22.69
N SER A 686 27.07 0.99 -21.46
CA SER A 686 26.51 -0.27 -20.97
C SER A 686 25.20 -0.57 -21.70
N SER A 687 24.77 -1.84 -21.71
CA SER A 687 23.55 -2.30 -22.41
C SER A 687 22.30 -1.51 -22.00
N GLU A 688 22.25 -1.08 -20.76
CA GLU A 688 21.11 -0.37 -20.14
C GLU A 688 20.91 1.04 -20.69
N VAL A 689 21.95 1.67 -21.28
CA VAL A 689 21.87 3.05 -21.79
C VAL A 689 22.25 3.17 -23.27
N GLU A 690 22.65 2.06 -23.91
CA GLU A 690 23.01 2.01 -25.33
C GLU A 690 21.78 2.36 -26.20
N GLY A 691 21.97 3.26 -27.15
CA GLY A 691 20.88 3.76 -27.99
C GLY A 691 19.98 4.82 -27.35
N MET A 692 19.95 4.94 -26.04
CA MET A 692 19.15 5.95 -25.31
C MET A 692 19.95 7.20 -24.94
N MET A 693 21.28 7.16 -25.04
CA MET A 693 22.17 8.25 -24.69
C MET A 693 23.18 8.52 -25.80
N THR A 694 23.59 9.76 -25.89
CA THR A 694 24.73 10.21 -26.69
C THR A 694 25.70 10.99 -25.83
N ALA A 695 27.00 10.86 -26.13
CA ALA A 695 28.03 11.65 -25.47
C ALA A 695 28.94 12.28 -26.52
N SER A 696 29.31 13.53 -26.33
CA SER A 696 30.25 14.25 -27.19
C SER A 696 31.26 14.99 -26.38
N VAL A 697 32.46 15.15 -26.95
CA VAL A 697 33.55 15.91 -26.34
C VAL A 697 33.93 17.11 -27.24
N ASN A 698 33.94 18.28 -26.65
CA ASN A 698 34.32 19.51 -27.36
C ASN A 698 35.51 20.20 -26.64
N LEU A 699 36.52 20.55 -27.42
CA LEU A 699 37.67 21.32 -26.93
C LEU A 699 37.47 22.80 -27.23
N GLY A 700 37.65 23.62 -26.20
CA GLY A 700 37.73 25.09 -26.37
C GLY A 700 38.93 25.50 -27.26
N SER A 701 38.81 26.66 -27.85
CA SER A 701 39.77 27.14 -28.90
C SER A 701 41.24 27.25 -28.42
N ALA A 702 41.46 27.27 -27.13
CA ALA A 702 42.80 27.28 -26.54
C ALA A 702 43.33 25.89 -26.14
N LEU A 703 42.61 24.82 -26.45
CA LEU A 703 42.99 23.42 -26.14
C LEU A 703 43.22 22.63 -27.42
N GLY A 704 44.10 21.63 -27.29
CA GLY A 704 44.31 20.60 -28.29
C GLY A 704 44.53 19.25 -27.65
N CYS A 705 44.08 18.19 -28.31
CA CYS A 705 44.34 16.79 -27.94
C CYS A 705 45.25 16.20 -29.04
N SER A 706 46.47 15.81 -28.68
CA SER A 706 47.46 15.59 -29.71
C SER A 706 48.31 14.32 -29.58
N ALA A 707 48.28 13.62 -28.46
CA ALA A 707 49.17 12.46 -28.30
C ALA A 707 48.66 11.47 -27.27
N LYS A 708 48.78 10.22 -27.58
CA LYS A 708 48.58 9.11 -26.65
C LYS A 708 49.85 8.88 -25.84
N ARG A 709 49.70 8.80 -24.52
CA ARG A 709 50.81 8.53 -23.61
C ARG A 709 50.48 7.39 -22.67
N ILE A 710 51.48 6.57 -22.37
CA ILE A 710 51.38 5.54 -21.34
C ILE A 710 52.15 5.97 -20.10
N VAL A 711 51.47 6.03 -18.96
CA VAL A 711 52.05 6.40 -17.68
C VAL A 711 51.76 5.27 -16.68
N ASN A 712 52.80 4.59 -16.20
CA ASN A 712 52.65 3.45 -15.28
C ASN A 712 51.62 2.43 -15.75
N ASN A 713 51.76 2.01 -17.01
CA ASN A 713 50.89 1.04 -17.72
C ASN A 713 49.46 1.53 -17.97
N ALA A 714 49.10 2.76 -17.63
CA ALA A 714 47.78 3.36 -17.94
C ALA A 714 47.90 4.30 -19.13
N PRO A 715 46.97 4.25 -20.10
CA PRO A 715 46.96 5.16 -21.24
C PRO A 715 46.28 6.50 -20.88
N PHE A 716 46.79 7.58 -21.47
CA PHE A 716 46.26 8.94 -21.31
C PHE A 716 46.32 9.69 -22.65
N ASP A 717 45.37 10.61 -22.86
CA ASP A 717 45.46 11.61 -23.90
C ASP A 717 46.11 12.90 -23.35
N GLU A 718 47.00 13.51 -24.10
CA GLU A 718 47.64 14.77 -23.75
C GLU A 718 46.73 15.92 -24.17
N ILE A 719 46.10 16.60 -23.23
CA ILE A 719 45.34 17.84 -23.48
C ILE A 719 46.27 19.02 -23.24
N SER A 720 46.65 19.67 -24.34
CA SER A 720 47.58 20.79 -24.34
C SER A 720 46.88 22.11 -24.46
N THR A 721 47.48 23.20 -23.96
CA THR A 721 47.03 24.56 -24.17
C THR A 721 47.85 25.27 -25.27
N THR A 722 47.18 26.06 -26.08
CA THR A 722 47.78 26.90 -27.12
C THR A 722 48.12 28.32 -26.62
N GLU A 723 47.59 28.71 -25.47
CA GLU A 723 47.84 30.02 -24.83
C GLU A 723 49.06 29.99 -23.92
N ASN A 724 49.73 31.14 -23.79
CA ASN A 724 50.96 31.26 -22.99
C ASN A 724 50.74 31.04 -21.49
N LYS A 725 49.55 31.23 -20.98
CA LYS A 725 49.14 30.91 -19.59
C LYS A 725 47.61 31.05 -19.44
N ALA A 726 46.94 29.97 -19.27
CA ALA A 726 45.56 30.01 -18.83
C ALA A 726 45.50 30.31 -17.32
N SER A 727 45.05 31.48 -16.92
CA SER A 727 45.03 31.95 -15.53
C SER A 727 43.64 31.94 -14.89
N GLY A 728 42.59 31.52 -15.61
CA GLY A 728 41.22 31.45 -15.15
C GLY A 728 40.36 30.55 -16.01
N ALA A 729 39.17 30.18 -15.52
CA ALA A 729 38.20 29.42 -16.28
C ALA A 729 37.57 30.27 -17.39
N THR A 730 37.71 29.86 -18.62
CA THR A 730 37.09 30.47 -19.79
C THR A 730 36.56 29.40 -20.72
N SER A 731 35.67 29.75 -21.66
CA SER A 731 35.22 28.80 -22.69
C SER A 731 36.37 28.37 -23.63
N ALA A 732 37.42 29.20 -23.77
CA ALA A 732 38.56 28.88 -24.61
C ALA A 732 39.44 27.75 -24.04
N ASN A 733 39.54 27.59 -22.70
CA ASN A 733 40.31 26.54 -22.03
C ASN A 733 39.43 25.45 -21.42
N ALA A 734 38.22 25.31 -21.90
CA ALA A 734 37.25 24.32 -21.45
C ALA A 734 37.22 23.05 -22.34
N LEU A 735 37.39 21.88 -21.77
CA LEU A 735 37.01 20.63 -22.38
C LEU A 735 35.60 20.31 -21.85
N THR A 736 34.64 20.26 -22.73
CA THR A 736 33.24 20.03 -22.40
C THR A 736 32.79 18.65 -22.86
N ILE A 737 32.29 17.85 -21.94
CA ILE A 737 31.59 16.57 -22.22
C ILE A 737 30.12 16.87 -22.10
N THR A 738 29.37 16.66 -23.18
CA THR A 738 27.92 16.77 -23.18
C THR A 738 27.34 15.38 -23.27
N LEU A 739 26.51 15.01 -22.30
CA LEU A 739 25.65 13.84 -22.33
C LEU A 739 24.24 14.29 -22.66
N ALA A 740 23.61 13.69 -23.66
CA ALA A 740 22.25 13.99 -24.06
C ALA A 740 21.44 12.71 -24.26
N THR A 741 20.16 12.76 -23.91
CA THR A 741 19.25 11.66 -24.17
C THR A 741 18.76 11.65 -25.61
N SER A 742 18.32 10.49 -26.09
CA SER A 742 17.88 10.30 -27.49
C SER A 742 16.45 10.80 -27.75
N ALA A 743 15.64 10.98 -26.71
CA ALA A 743 14.26 11.42 -26.79
C ALA A 743 13.87 12.27 -25.56
N ASP A 744 12.78 13.03 -25.67
CA ASP A 744 12.33 13.97 -24.62
C ASP A 744 11.76 13.26 -23.39
N ASP A 745 11.25 12.04 -23.53
CA ASP A 745 10.75 11.19 -22.44
C ASP A 745 11.86 10.37 -21.76
N VAL A 746 13.08 10.46 -22.23
CA VAL A 746 14.27 9.85 -21.63
C VAL A 746 15.03 10.90 -20.83
N GLN A 747 15.31 10.60 -19.57
CA GLN A 747 16.10 11.50 -18.71
C GLN A 747 17.21 10.73 -18.01
N PHE A 748 18.34 11.37 -17.85
CA PHE A 748 19.52 10.81 -17.18
C PHE A 748 19.90 11.62 -15.95
N LYS A 749 20.36 10.94 -14.89
CA LYS A 749 20.83 11.53 -13.64
C LYS A 749 22.20 10.94 -13.30
N PRO A 750 23.30 11.65 -13.60
CA PRO A 750 24.63 11.21 -13.21
C PRO A 750 24.77 11.05 -11.70
N SER A 751 25.22 9.89 -11.24
CA SER A 751 25.43 9.56 -9.82
C SER A 751 26.90 9.54 -9.40
N SER A 752 27.81 9.24 -10.33
CA SER A 752 29.24 9.29 -10.07
C SER A 752 30.06 9.57 -11.33
N ILE A 753 31.25 10.13 -11.14
CA ILE A 753 32.29 10.24 -12.18
C ILE A 753 33.61 9.76 -11.65
N SER A 754 34.30 8.93 -12.42
CA SER A 754 35.67 8.48 -12.12
C SER A 754 36.59 8.66 -13.32
N PHE A 755 37.82 9.03 -13.06
CA PHE A 755 38.87 9.22 -14.09
C PHE A 755 40.27 9.22 -13.50
N ASN A 756 41.26 8.99 -14.33
CA ASN A 756 42.65 9.18 -13.98
C ASN A 756 43.21 10.46 -14.66
N ALA A 757 44.04 11.19 -13.98
CA ALA A 757 44.74 12.33 -14.57
C ALA A 757 46.20 12.44 -14.10
N CYS A 758 47.07 12.97 -14.97
CA CYS A 758 48.45 13.25 -14.61
C CYS A 758 48.93 14.59 -15.18
N LYS A 759 49.86 15.17 -14.50
CA LYS A 759 50.56 16.38 -14.95
C LYS A 759 51.72 15.99 -15.85
N ILE A 760 51.70 16.39 -17.13
CA ILE A 760 52.75 16.04 -18.09
C ILE A 760 53.86 17.09 -18.00
N GLY A 761 55.02 16.70 -17.44
CA GLY A 761 56.15 17.59 -17.19
C GLY A 761 56.01 18.46 -15.91
N THR A 762 57.05 19.30 -15.63
CA THR A 762 57.05 20.12 -14.39
C THR A 762 55.98 21.20 -14.37
N ASP A 763 55.65 21.76 -15.51
CA ASP A 763 54.69 22.86 -15.70
C ASP A 763 53.41 22.41 -16.37
N GLY A 764 53.12 21.11 -16.30
CA GLY A 764 51.91 20.52 -16.87
C GLY A 764 50.64 20.99 -16.18
N GLY A 765 49.47 20.58 -16.73
CA GLY A 765 48.17 21.15 -16.39
C GLY A 765 47.61 20.76 -15.03
N LYS A 766 46.82 21.66 -14.49
CA LYS A 766 45.82 21.44 -13.45
C LYS A 766 44.45 21.78 -14.00
N PHE A 767 43.42 21.38 -13.28
CA PHE A 767 42.05 21.54 -13.77
C PHE A 767 41.06 21.95 -12.70
N ASP A 768 40.00 22.62 -13.11
CA ASP A 768 38.70 22.62 -12.43
C ASP A 768 37.77 21.63 -13.14
N LEU A 769 36.82 21.02 -12.42
CA LEU A 769 35.73 20.26 -13.00
C LEU A 769 34.40 20.73 -12.43
N SER A 770 33.42 20.93 -13.27
CA SER A 770 32.05 21.22 -12.88
C SER A 770 31.05 20.30 -13.62
N LEU A 771 29.86 20.08 -13.00
CA LEU A 771 28.71 19.48 -13.62
C LEU A 771 27.58 20.52 -13.62
N ASP A 772 27.07 20.86 -14.79
CA ASP A 772 25.97 21.82 -14.99
C ASP A 772 26.21 23.15 -14.25
N GLY A 773 27.48 23.62 -14.29
CA GLY A 773 27.92 24.82 -13.59
C GLY A 773 28.24 24.62 -12.09
N THR A 774 27.85 23.52 -11.48
CA THR A 774 28.20 23.21 -10.09
C THR A 774 29.61 22.66 -9.98
N LYS A 775 30.45 23.31 -9.19
CA LYS A 775 31.88 22.97 -9.08
C LYS A 775 32.07 21.67 -8.28
N LEU A 776 32.74 20.70 -8.89
CA LEU A 776 33.09 19.40 -8.29
C LEU A 776 34.53 19.39 -7.77
N TYR A 777 35.47 19.94 -8.56
CA TYR A 777 36.88 20.08 -8.22
C TYR A 777 37.37 21.49 -8.56
N SER A 778 38.33 22.01 -7.80
CA SER A 778 38.85 23.37 -7.98
C SER A 778 40.37 23.36 -7.95
N ALA A 779 41.00 23.87 -9.03
CA ALA A 779 42.44 24.04 -9.21
C ALA A 779 43.30 22.82 -8.78
N VAL A 780 42.82 21.61 -9.15
CA VAL A 780 43.44 20.34 -8.76
C VAL A 780 44.73 20.14 -9.56
N GLU A 781 45.83 19.83 -8.91
CA GLU A 781 47.09 19.44 -9.52
C GLU A 781 47.25 17.92 -9.35
N PRO A 782 47.14 17.12 -10.41
CA PRO A 782 47.39 15.68 -10.32
C PRO A 782 48.90 15.38 -10.21
N ASN A 783 49.25 14.17 -9.82
CA ASN A 783 50.64 13.72 -9.76
C ASN A 783 51.31 13.91 -11.09
N ARG A 784 52.62 14.26 -11.04
CA ARG A 784 53.45 14.40 -12.25
C ARG A 784 53.80 13.01 -12.78
N ASN A 785 53.81 12.83 -14.10
CA ASN A 785 54.09 11.58 -14.78
C ASN A 785 55.47 10.96 -14.50
N ARG A 786 56.31 11.56 -13.68
CA ARG A 786 57.63 11.07 -13.26
C ARG A 786 57.82 11.09 -11.73
N ASP A 787 56.75 11.29 -10.95
CA ASP A 787 56.82 11.28 -9.49
C ASP A 787 56.92 9.85 -8.96
N THR A 788 57.64 9.64 -7.84
CA THR A 788 57.92 8.30 -7.29
C THR A 788 56.73 7.67 -6.60
N ASP A 789 55.70 8.46 -6.22
CA ASP A 789 54.51 8.02 -5.47
C ASP A 789 53.28 7.70 -6.34
N GLY A 790 53.51 7.32 -7.56
CA GLY A 790 52.48 7.09 -8.57
C GLY A 790 52.50 8.16 -9.66
N PHE A 791 52.57 7.71 -10.89
CA PHE A 791 52.74 8.58 -12.05
C PHE A 791 51.46 9.30 -12.48
N TYR A 792 50.30 9.02 -11.79
CA TYR A 792 49.02 9.69 -12.02
C TYR A 792 48.19 9.70 -10.73
N SER A 793 47.13 10.50 -10.71
CA SER A 793 46.11 10.53 -9.63
C SER A 793 44.79 9.96 -10.14
N SER A 794 44.15 9.16 -9.32
CA SER A 794 42.80 8.63 -9.58
C SER A 794 41.78 9.48 -8.84
N TYR A 795 40.67 9.80 -9.51
CA TYR A 795 39.60 10.62 -9.00
C TYR A 795 38.29 9.81 -9.08
N ASN A 796 37.51 9.87 -8.01
CA ASN A 796 36.17 9.30 -7.94
C ASN A 796 35.30 10.28 -7.15
N LYS A 797 34.19 10.69 -7.69
CA LYS A 797 33.29 11.68 -7.07
C LYS A 797 31.86 11.19 -7.19
N GLN A 798 31.20 11.07 -6.05
CA GLN A 798 29.74 10.96 -6.00
C GLN A 798 29.11 12.30 -6.33
N LEU A 799 28.05 12.29 -7.11
CA LEU A 799 27.40 13.46 -7.66
C LEU A 799 26.01 13.63 -7.06
N SER A 800 25.61 14.87 -6.84
CA SER A 800 24.24 15.26 -6.55
C SER A 800 23.71 15.97 -7.78
N SER A 801 22.90 15.30 -8.58
CA SER A 801 22.29 15.82 -9.79
C SER A 801 20.79 15.48 -9.83
N SER A 802 20.04 16.08 -10.74
CA SER A 802 18.65 15.77 -11.05
C SER A 802 18.55 15.03 -12.37
N PHE A 803 17.39 14.44 -12.65
CA PHE A 803 17.08 13.93 -13.98
C PHE A 803 16.94 15.08 -14.97
N ALA A 804 17.59 14.96 -16.13
CA ALA A 804 17.52 15.92 -17.23
C ALA A 804 17.82 15.25 -18.57
N THR A 805 17.43 15.90 -19.67
CA THR A 805 17.71 15.45 -21.04
C THR A 805 19.13 15.79 -21.49
N GLU A 806 19.81 16.68 -20.80
CA GLU A 806 21.20 17.07 -21.07
C GLU A 806 21.97 17.35 -19.79
N HIS A 807 23.24 16.88 -19.75
CA HIS A 807 24.21 17.23 -18.69
C HIS A 807 25.54 17.63 -19.31
N LYS A 808 26.21 18.59 -18.67
CA LYS A 808 27.54 19.09 -19.12
C LYS A 808 28.58 18.97 -18.03
N PHE A 809 29.59 18.14 -18.26
CA PHE A 809 30.84 18.15 -17.47
C PHE A 809 31.86 19.06 -18.14
N VAL A 810 32.37 20.03 -17.41
CA VAL A 810 33.32 21.02 -17.95
C VAL A 810 34.62 20.97 -17.17
N TYR A 811 35.69 20.55 -17.83
CA TYR A 811 37.06 20.64 -17.34
C TYR A 811 37.68 21.94 -17.84
N ASN A 812 37.94 22.91 -16.99
CA ASN A 812 38.80 24.05 -17.32
C ASN A 812 40.24 23.69 -17.01
N ILE A 813 41.08 23.68 -18.02
CA ILE A 813 42.46 23.19 -17.94
C ILE A 813 43.45 24.40 -17.90
N TYR A 814 44.29 24.42 -16.89
CA TYR A 814 45.28 25.45 -16.62
C TYR A 814 46.65 24.87 -16.86
N ALA A 815 47.34 25.33 -17.87
CA ALA A 815 48.72 24.91 -18.19
C ALA A 815 49.49 26.05 -18.84
N LEU A 816 50.80 25.96 -18.84
CA LEU A 816 51.62 26.80 -19.70
C LEU A 816 51.50 26.37 -21.16
N LYS A 817 51.76 27.27 -22.11
CA LYS A 817 51.79 26.96 -23.55
C LYS A 817 52.63 25.71 -23.81
N ASP A 818 52.09 24.80 -24.60
CA ASP A 818 52.67 23.51 -25.00
C ASP A 818 52.92 22.55 -23.82
N LYS A 819 52.23 22.75 -22.69
CA LYS A 819 52.19 21.85 -21.54
C LYS A 819 50.84 21.16 -21.45
N CYS A 820 50.82 19.94 -20.91
CA CYS A 820 49.67 19.08 -20.99
C CYS A 820 49.13 18.63 -19.64
N LEU A 821 47.82 18.48 -19.57
CA LEU A 821 47.15 17.58 -18.66
C LEU A 821 47.04 16.22 -19.37
N GLY A 822 47.51 15.14 -18.78
CA GLY A 822 47.17 13.79 -19.19
C GLY A 822 45.81 13.44 -18.61
N LEU A 823 44.83 13.09 -19.45
CA LEU A 823 43.49 12.69 -19.05
C LEU A 823 43.28 11.25 -19.51
N GLY A 824 42.96 10.36 -18.58
CA GLY A 824 42.64 8.98 -18.85
C GLY A 824 41.13 8.77 -19.00
N SER A 825 40.73 7.55 -19.32
CA SER A 825 39.29 7.21 -19.48
C SER A 825 38.42 7.81 -18.37
N ILE A 826 37.34 8.42 -18.80
CA ILE A 826 36.33 8.98 -17.90
C ILE A 826 35.14 8.02 -17.90
N VAL A 827 34.73 7.58 -16.72
CA VAL A 827 33.57 6.72 -16.52
C VAL A 827 32.50 7.50 -15.73
N ILE A 828 31.32 7.61 -16.29
CA ILE A 828 30.18 8.27 -15.68
C ILE A 828 29.09 7.22 -15.48
N THR A 829 28.67 7.03 -14.25
CA THR A 829 27.55 6.13 -13.88
C THR A 829 26.37 6.99 -13.48
N GLY A 830 25.17 6.54 -13.80
CA GLY A 830 23.94 7.25 -13.48
C GLY A 830 22.70 6.41 -13.62
N GLU A 831 21.57 6.98 -13.24
CA GLU A 831 20.23 6.43 -13.41
C GLU A 831 19.61 7.04 -14.67
N LEU A 832 19.05 6.21 -15.54
CA LEU A 832 18.28 6.60 -16.72
C LEU A 832 16.81 6.25 -16.46
N THR A 833 15.93 7.22 -16.68
CA THR A 833 14.47 6.99 -16.69
C THR A 833 13.94 7.17 -18.09
N TYR A 834 13.02 6.28 -18.48
CA TYR A 834 12.32 6.34 -19.76
C TYR A 834 10.95 5.70 -19.62
N THR A 835 10.04 6.05 -20.53
CA THR A 835 8.69 5.53 -20.54
C THR A 835 8.55 4.39 -21.55
N VAL A 836 7.90 3.31 -21.12
CA VAL A 836 7.59 2.16 -21.97
C VAL A 836 6.08 2.02 -22.03
N LYS A 837 5.52 1.95 -23.25
CA LYS A 837 4.11 1.63 -23.43
C LYS A 837 3.92 0.14 -23.14
N LEU A 838 3.10 -0.19 -22.15
CA LEU A 838 2.74 -1.57 -21.86
C LEU A 838 1.79 -2.08 -22.95
N LEU A 839 2.11 -3.21 -23.53
CA LEU A 839 1.27 -3.91 -24.48
C LEU A 839 0.94 -5.29 -23.89
N LYS A 840 -0.33 -5.68 -23.90
CA LYS A 840 -0.72 -7.03 -23.47
C LYS A 840 0.00 -8.05 -24.35
N GLY A 841 0.74 -8.97 -23.71
CA GLY A 841 1.64 -9.91 -24.39
C GLY A 841 3.13 -9.54 -24.36
N ASP A 842 3.50 -8.30 -24.02
CA ASP A 842 4.88 -7.90 -23.73
C ASP A 842 5.22 -8.28 -22.28
N VAL A 843 5.38 -9.57 -22.05
CA VAL A 843 5.49 -10.20 -20.71
C VAL A 843 6.77 -9.77 -20.00
N ASN A 844 7.85 -9.51 -20.74
CA ASN A 844 9.13 -9.05 -20.22
C ASN A 844 9.20 -7.51 -20.15
N ALA A 845 8.17 -6.81 -20.67
CA ALA A 845 8.06 -5.35 -20.76
C ALA A 845 9.28 -4.70 -21.42
N ASP A 846 9.80 -5.29 -22.51
CA ASP A 846 10.89 -4.70 -23.29
C ASP A 846 10.39 -3.74 -24.38
N GLY A 847 9.07 -3.67 -24.61
CA GLY A 847 8.40 -2.83 -25.58
C GLY A 847 8.12 -3.53 -26.91
N GLN A 848 8.40 -4.83 -27.01
CA GLN A 848 8.12 -5.66 -28.18
C GLN A 848 7.35 -6.90 -27.72
N ILE A 849 6.45 -7.39 -28.57
CA ILE A 849 5.77 -8.67 -28.35
C ILE A 849 6.39 -9.68 -29.30
N ASP A 850 7.26 -10.53 -28.78
CA ASP A 850 7.99 -11.51 -29.59
C ASP A 850 8.22 -12.85 -28.87
N ILE A 851 9.08 -13.68 -29.45
CA ILE A 851 9.36 -15.02 -28.90
C ILE A 851 10.01 -14.97 -27.50
N SER A 852 10.63 -13.85 -27.11
CA SER A 852 11.23 -13.70 -25.79
C SER A 852 10.18 -13.66 -24.69
N ASP A 853 9.00 -13.10 -24.97
CA ASP A 853 7.86 -13.08 -24.07
C ASP A 853 7.28 -14.48 -23.85
N VAL A 854 7.17 -15.24 -24.92
CA VAL A 854 6.76 -16.66 -24.82
C VAL A 854 7.73 -17.46 -23.96
N VAL A 855 9.03 -17.21 -24.10
CA VAL A 855 10.07 -17.88 -23.28
C VAL A 855 9.98 -17.43 -21.83
N ALA A 856 9.75 -16.15 -21.59
CA ALA A 856 9.59 -15.60 -20.23
C ALA A 856 8.36 -16.20 -19.53
N LEU A 857 7.21 -16.23 -20.23
CA LEU A 857 5.96 -16.79 -19.73
C LEU A 857 6.07 -18.31 -19.46
N VAL A 858 6.64 -19.07 -20.38
CA VAL A 858 6.89 -20.52 -20.18
C VAL A 858 7.82 -20.78 -18.98
N ASN A 859 8.87 -20.00 -18.82
CA ASN A 859 9.76 -20.14 -17.68
C ASN A 859 9.05 -19.81 -16.36
N CYS A 860 8.18 -18.82 -16.33
CA CYS A 860 7.36 -18.50 -15.17
C CYS A 860 6.50 -19.71 -14.76
N ILE A 861 5.74 -20.25 -15.71
CA ILE A 861 4.86 -21.41 -15.47
C ILE A 861 5.64 -22.66 -15.02
N LEU A 862 6.82 -22.92 -15.60
CA LEU A 862 7.62 -24.10 -15.30
C LEU A 862 8.37 -24.02 -13.97
N THR A 863 8.69 -22.82 -13.51
CA THR A 863 9.53 -22.61 -12.32
C THR A 863 8.75 -22.06 -11.12
N ASP A 864 7.49 -21.72 -11.34
CA ASP A 864 6.64 -21.02 -10.36
C ASP A 864 7.35 -19.75 -9.81
N ASN A 865 8.02 -19.03 -10.72
CA ASN A 865 8.84 -17.87 -10.41
C ASN A 865 8.51 -16.72 -11.36
N ALA A 866 7.81 -15.73 -10.83
CA ALA A 866 7.36 -14.52 -11.54
C ALA A 866 8.41 -13.39 -11.56
N ASN A 867 9.64 -13.62 -11.11
CA ASN A 867 10.69 -12.60 -11.16
C ASN A 867 10.99 -12.18 -12.61
N ASN A 868 10.92 -10.91 -12.87
CA ASN A 868 11.15 -10.26 -14.17
C ASN A 868 10.06 -10.51 -15.23
N ILE A 869 8.83 -10.80 -14.83
CA ILE A 869 7.68 -10.76 -15.73
C ILE A 869 6.57 -9.88 -15.16
N HIS A 870 5.78 -9.31 -16.05
CA HIS A 870 4.59 -8.54 -15.71
C HIS A 870 3.37 -9.45 -15.83
N LEU A 871 2.86 -9.92 -14.68
CA LEU A 871 1.76 -10.88 -14.63
C LEU A 871 0.49 -10.31 -15.29
N GLU A 872 0.24 -9.04 -15.15
CA GLU A 872 -0.87 -8.31 -15.78
C GLU A 872 -0.80 -8.28 -17.31
N LEU A 873 0.39 -8.46 -17.88
CA LEU A 873 0.60 -8.55 -19.34
C LEU A 873 0.66 -10.00 -19.83
N ALA A 874 0.82 -10.93 -18.91
CA ALA A 874 1.04 -12.34 -19.15
C ALA A 874 -0.24 -13.16 -19.20
N ASP A 875 -1.29 -12.72 -18.51
CA ASP A 875 -2.63 -13.31 -18.55
C ASP A 875 -3.31 -12.88 -19.87
N MET A 876 -3.18 -13.74 -20.88
CA MET A 876 -3.55 -13.41 -22.26
C MET A 876 -5.04 -13.64 -22.54
N ASP A 877 -5.71 -14.46 -21.73
CA ASP A 877 -7.11 -14.80 -21.86
C ASP A 877 -8.00 -14.27 -20.72
N ASP A 878 -7.43 -13.46 -19.82
CA ASP A 878 -8.10 -12.76 -18.73
C ASP A 878 -8.83 -13.69 -17.74
N ASP A 879 -8.29 -14.91 -17.53
CA ASP A 879 -8.89 -15.89 -16.60
C ASP A 879 -8.30 -15.87 -15.20
N GLU A 880 -7.43 -14.88 -14.91
CA GLU A 880 -6.68 -14.66 -13.65
C GLU A 880 -5.70 -15.79 -13.31
N CYS A 881 -5.45 -16.72 -14.23
CA CYS A 881 -4.47 -17.78 -14.06
C CYS A 881 -3.37 -17.66 -15.10
N ILE A 882 -2.13 -17.68 -14.69
CA ILE A 882 -1.01 -17.74 -15.62
C ILE A 882 -0.71 -19.21 -15.94
N ASP A 883 -1.18 -19.70 -17.07
CA ASP A 883 -1.03 -21.11 -17.44
C ASP A 883 -0.70 -21.32 -18.95
N ILE A 884 -0.95 -22.54 -19.44
CA ILE A 884 -0.62 -22.89 -20.82
C ILE A 884 -1.55 -22.22 -21.85
N SER A 885 -2.76 -21.78 -21.46
CA SER A 885 -3.67 -21.07 -22.34
C SER A 885 -3.13 -19.70 -22.72
N ASP A 886 -2.44 -19.01 -21.80
CA ASP A 886 -1.79 -17.74 -22.08
C ASP A 886 -0.64 -17.88 -23.04
N VAL A 887 0.15 -18.94 -22.89
CA VAL A 887 1.22 -19.25 -23.86
C VAL A 887 0.65 -19.44 -25.26
N VAL A 888 -0.49 -20.15 -25.37
CA VAL A 888 -1.13 -20.38 -26.67
C VAL A 888 -1.69 -19.07 -27.23
N SER A 889 -2.30 -18.25 -26.40
CA SER A 889 -2.86 -16.95 -26.79
C SER A 889 -1.77 -15.98 -27.24
N LEU A 890 -0.64 -15.93 -26.51
CA LEU A 890 0.53 -15.10 -26.85
C LEU A 890 1.19 -15.57 -28.18
N VAL A 891 1.35 -16.88 -28.37
CA VAL A 891 1.87 -17.42 -29.61
C VAL A 891 0.96 -17.08 -30.80
N ASN A 892 -0.36 -17.18 -30.61
CA ASN A 892 -1.32 -16.80 -31.65
C ASN A 892 -1.25 -15.29 -31.95
N LEU A 893 -1.06 -14.44 -30.95
CA LEU A 893 -0.88 -13.00 -31.15
C LEU A 893 0.36 -12.71 -31.99
N ILE A 894 1.49 -13.33 -31.70
CA ILE A 894 2.76 -13.15 -32.45
C ILE A 894 2.65 -13.69 -33.88
N LEU A 895 1.95 -14.80 -34.10
CA LEU A 895 1.77 -15.37 -35.44
C LEU A 895 0.81 -14.57 -36.31
N ASN A 896 -0.02 -13.71 -35.74
CA ASN A 896 -0.99 -12.86 -36.46
C ASN A 896 -0.48 -11.42 -36.66
N GLN A 897 0.68 -11.05 -36.11
CA GLN A 897 1.41 -9.81 -36.42
C GLN A 897 2.19 -9.98 -37.75
#